data_a6f9599ab5763de05ed4ba4bba436b46
#
_entry.id   a6f9599ab5763de05ed4ba4bba436b46
#
_cell.length_a   1.000
_cell.length_b   1.000
_cell.length_c   1.000
_cell.angle_alpha   90.00
_cell.angle_beta   90.00
_cell.angle_gamma   90.00
#
_symmetry.space_group_name_H-M   'P 1'
#
loop_
_entity.id
_entity.type
_entity.pdbx_description
1 polymer ?
#
loop_
_entity_poly.entity_id
_entity_poly.type
_entity_poly.pdbx_seq_one_letter_code
_entity_poly.pdbx_strand_id
1 'polypeptide(L)'
;MKKPLLYPKLAWQGIRKNAETYLPYLLMGILMVGVSYIMNYLTRPALMGALSMGGTTLMVLQMGKIVISVFSVIFLYYCNSFLIRRRMKEFGLYNILGMGKGNIARVMLWETLLTALLVFAGGLLLGLSLSRLVEMALINLLHADYTVPMELFYPDGVTWVLLLFGGIYVLILLANLLRMRLSNPVALLKSENTGEKPPKANWFFGLIGLLILLSAYYVAAVSQSPLEALIFFFIAVLMVIVATYLLLVSGSVTLCRMLRRNKRYYYQTRHFISVSAMAYRMKRNGAGMATICILCTMVLVILTSTVCLYGGTDSMVDAICPQDINLTIGLEARDGEENWKRLDAMQQMALDVTEEMGLTPENITSQRALVATGKVQNGDYGIITDADSLKANVLELTVYPLSVYEQATGETVTLADRELLYASFKTNETFSSMSFYGSAPYRMIHAEKELPKRLLSADYRSAWGCLVVFTNDAEAFRSEIMALVGEKSGEAMMMDRLALHFDLDSEADTDTQEKLVKTLRSRSWEAMKSTGKEFYGMSSLNVDTRALCRRDYLSLFGGLFFLGMVLGPLFSIAAVLIMYYKQICEGYEDAERFAVMRKVGLTDAEIRRSVNSQVLTVFFAPLLMAGLHMLFAMPMIRLILGAFGLHNDSLFYGIGIGCYVVFAVIYALMYLLTSRRYYRIVR
;
A
#
# COMPACT_ATOMS: atom_id res chain seq x y z
N MET A 1 32.97 -43.40 24.09
CA MET A 1 33.35 -42.02 24.49
C MET A 1 32.40 -41.04 23.79
N LYS A 2 31.50 -40.36 24.53
CA LYS A 2 30.69 -39.27 24.01
C LYS A 2 31.62 -38.06 23.81
N LYS A 3 31.98 -37.72 22.56
CA LYS A 3 32.70 -36.49 22.26
C LYS A 3 31.66 -35.32 22.23
N PRO A 4 31.48 -34.52 23.26
CA PRO A 4 30.41 -33.52 23.36
C PRO A 4 30.54 -32.45 22.27
N LEU A 5 31.72 -32.22 21.72
CA LEU A 5 32.00 -31.27 20.64
C LEU A 5 31.79 -31.79 19.22
N LEU A 6 31.41 -33.06 19.04
CA LEU A 6 31.25 -33.63 17.69
C LEU A 6 30.09 -32.97 16.89
N TYR A 7 28.93 -32.82 17.53
CA TYR A 7 27.73 -32.24 16.83
C TYR A 7 27.89 -30.76 16.49
N PRO A 8 28.38 -29.87 17.40
CA PRO A 8 28.69 -28.49 17.03
C PRO A 8 29.72 -28.36 15.91
N LYS A 9 30.79 -29.20 15.95
CA LYS A 9 31.82 -29.21 14.90
C LYS A 9 31.24 -29.62 13.53
N LEU A 10 30.42 -30.65 13.50
CA LEU A 10 29.75 -31.09 12.27
C LEU A 10 28.80 -30.00 11.75
N ALA A 11 28.04 -29.36 12.63
CA ALA A 11 27.16 -28.25 12.25
C ALA A 11 27.94 -27.08 11.65
N TRP A 12 29.02 -26.64 12.31
CA TRP A 12 29.87 -25.56 11.82
C TRP A 12 30.54 -25.90 10.47
N GLN A 13 31.07 -27.11 10.34
CA GLN A 13 31.63 -27.57 9.07
C GLN A 13 30.58 -27.63 7.95
N GLY A 14 29.35 -28.03 8.28
CA GLY A 14 28.22 -28.03 7.37
C GLY A 14 27.88 -26.63 6.88
N ILE A 15 27.81 -25.64 7.77
CA ILE A 15 27.59 -24.24 7.42
C ILE A 15 28.71 -23.72 6.53
N ARG A 16 29.98 -23.93 6.91
CA ARG A 16 31.15 -23.45 6.16
C ARG A 16 31.28 -24.09 4.79
N LYS A 17 31.06 -25.39 4.67
CA LYS A 17 31.09 -26.12 3.38
C LYS A 17 30.01 -25.67 2.43
N ASN A 18 28.84 -25.30 2.96
CA ASN A 18 27.69 -24.85 2.19
C ASN A 18 27.51 -23.33 2.25
N ALA A 19 28.60 -22.56 2.44
CA ALA A 19 28.55 -21.10 2.62
C ALA A 19 27.78 -20.37 1.49
N GLU A 20 27.84 -20.85 0.25
CA GLU A 20 27.09 -20.27 -0.88
C GLU A 20 25.56 -20.26 -0.67
N THR A 21 25.04 -21.20 0.09
CA THR A 21 23.61 -21.29 0.41
C THR A 21 23.28 -20.67 1.77
N TYR A 22 24.21 -20.74 2.75
CA TYR A 22 23.99 -20.16 4.08
C TYR A 22 24.15 -18.63 4.10
N LEU A 23 25.11 -18.08 3.33
CA LEU A 23 25.40 -16.64 3.35
C LEU A 23 24.17 -15.76 3.02
N PRO A 24 23.40 -16.03 1.95
CA PRO A 24 22.19 -15.25 1.67
C PRO A 24 21.12 -15.40 2.76
N TYR A 25 20.99 -16.59 3.36
CA TYR A 25 20.08 -16.84 4.48
C TYR A 25 20.47 -16.02 5.73
N LEU A 26 21.75 -16.03 6.07
CA LEU A 26 22.28 -15.23 7.20
C LEU A 26 22.11 -13.74 6.94
N LEU A 27 22.45 -13.25 5.74
CA LEU A 27 22.27 -11.83 5.35
C LEU A 27 20.82 -11.38 5.48
N MET A 28 19.87 -12.22 5.00
CA MET A 28 18.45 -11.91 5.14
C MET A 28 18.01 -11.88 6.60
N GLY A 29 18.45 -12.86 7.40
CA GLY A 29 18.16 -12.88 8.83
C GLY A 29 18.72 -11.65 9.55
N ILE A 30 19.98 -11.29 9.30
CA ILE A 30 20.65 -10.09 9.83
C ILE A 30 19.86 -8.83 9.47
N LEU A 31 19.46 -8.69 8.21
CA LEU A 31 18.68 -7.55 7.76
C LEU A 31 17.32 -7.47 8.46
N MET A 32 16.58 -8.59 8.56
CA MET A 32 15.28 -8.64 9.23
C MET A 32 15.37 -8.32 10.72
N VAL A 33 16.36 -8.87 11.43
CA VAL A 33 16.62 -8.57 12.83
C VAL A 33 16.99 -7.10 13.01
N GLY A 34 17.89 -6.57 12.17
CA GLY A 34 18.33 -5.18 12.24
C GLY A 34 17.20 -4.19 12.02
N VAL A 35 16.40 -4.40 10.95
CA VAL A 35 15.24 -3.54 10.66
C VAL A 35 14.17 -3.66 11.76
N SER A 36 13.92 -4.87 12.28
CA SER A 36 12.98 -5.05 13.39
C SER A 36 13.43 -4.32 14.66
N TYR A 37 14.74 -4.32 14.97
CA TYR A 37 15.29 -3.53 16.08
C TYR A 37 15.10 -2.02 15.84
N ILE A 38 15.46 -1.53 14.66
CA ILE A 38 15.32 -0.11 14.28
C ILE A 38 13.87 0.35 14.44
N MET A 39 12.89 -0.43 13.96
CA MET A 39 11.47 -0.09 14.10
C MET A 39 11.02 -0.04 15.58
N ASN A 40 11.54 -0.92 16.43
CA ASN A 40 11.26 -0.83 17.87
C ASN A 40 11.94 0.37 18.52
N TYR A 41 13.15 0.69 18.12
CA TYR A 41 13.90 1.85 18.60
C TYR A 41 13.17 3.17 18.24
N LEU A 42 12.59 3.27 17.04
CA LEU A 42 11.83 4.43 16.59
C LEU A 42 10.48 4.58 17.32
N THR A 43 9.89 3.50 17.82
CA THR A 43 8.62 3.56 18.57
C THR A 43 8.79 3.80 20.06
N ARG A 44 10.00 4.16 20.52
CA ARG A 44 10.25 4.43 21.95
C ARG A 44 9.49 5.66 22.44
N PRO A 45 8.99 5.63 23.71
CA PRO A 45 8.19 6.73 24.27
C PRO A 45 8.88 8.08 24.24
N ALA A 46 10.20 8.12 24.48
CA ALA A 46 10.99 9.34 24.47
C ALA A 46 10.95 10.09 23.12
N LEU A 47 11.03 9.36 22.00
CA LEU A 47 10.93 9.95 20.66
C LEU A 47 9.48 10.35 20.35
N MET A 48 8.52 9.48 20.65
CA MET A 48 7.11 9.72 20.32
C MET A 48 6.49 10.85 21.15
N GLY A 49 6.87 10.97 22.42
CA GLY A 49 6.41 12.07 23.29
C GLY A 49 6.98 13.43 22.90
N ALA A 50 8.05 13.41 22.17
CA ALA A 50 8.76 14.58 21.71
C ALA A 50 8.22 15.13 20.37
N LEU A 51 7.67 14.29 19.54
CA LEU A 51 7.05 14.70 18.29
C LEU A 51 5.65 15.29 18.57
N SER A 52 5.36 16.46 18.04
CA SER A 52 4.07 17.14 18.24
C SER A 52 2.86 16.30 17.81
N MET A 53 3.02 15.43 16.79
CA MET A 53 2.02 14.46 16.34
C MET A 53 2.50 13.01 16.52
N GLY A 54 3.22 12.74 17.61
CA GLY A 54 3.82 11.45 17.90
C GLY A 54 2.84 10.28 17.92
N GLY A 55 1.58 10.52 18.29
CA GLY A 55 0.51 9.51 18.26
C GLY A 55 0.23 8.96 16.86
N THR A 56 0.11 9.83 15.85
CA THR A 56 -0.14 9.43 14.45
C THR A 56 1.08 8.71 13.87
N THR A 57 2.28 9.28 14.07
CA THR A 57 3.53 8.65 13.64
C THR A 57 3.73 7.29 14.31
N LEU A 58 3.42 7.18 15.61
CA LEU A 58 3.48 5.92 16.36
C LEU A 58 2.59 4.85 15.74
N MET A 59 1.34 5.20 15.40
CA MET A 59 0.39 4.28 14.77
C MET A 59 0.94 3.73 13.46
N VAL A 60 1.48 4.58 12.59
CA VAL A 60 2.09 4.18 11.31
C VAL A 60 3.29 3.25 11.53
N LEU A 61 4.19 3.60 12.44
CA LEU A 61 5.38 2.79 12.74
C LEU A 61 5.01 1.44 13.38
N GLN A 62 3.97 1.39 14.21
CA GLN A 62 3.46 0.13 14.79
C GLN A 62 2.86 -0.78 13.70
N MET A 63 2.13 -0.24 12.73
CA MET A 63 1.70 -1.00 11.57
C MET A 63 2.89 -1.59 10.79
N GLY A 64 3.93 -0.79 10.56
CA GLY A 64 5.18 -1.24 9.94
C GLY A 64 5.86 -2.37 10.71
N LYS A 65 5.92 -2.27 12.03
CA LYS A 65 6.45 -3.30 12.93
C LYS A 65 5.68 -4.63 12.80
N ILE A 66 4.35 -4.59 12.71
CA ILE A 66 3.52 -5.78 12.49
C ILE A 66 3.84 -6.41 11.12
N VAL A 67 3.87 -5.58 10.07
CA VAL A 67 4.18 -6.04 8.71
C VAL A 67 5.55 -6.72 8.66
N ILE A 68 6.60 -6.08 9.20
CA ILE A 68 7.96 -6.64 9.24
C ILE A 68 7.98 -7.96 10.03
N SER A 69 7.24 -8.06 11.15
CA SER A 69 7.17 -9.29 11.96
C SER A 69 6.57 -10.45 11.17
N VAL A 70 5.43 -10.23 10.52
CA VAL A 70 4.77 -11.24 9.67
C VAL A 70 5.67 -11.67 8.52
N PHE A 71 6.28 -10.68 7.83
CA PHE A 71 7.19 -10.97 6.73
C PHE A 71 8.43 -11.73 7.15
N SER A 72 9.00 -11.41 8.32
CA SER A 72 10.16 -12.13 8.86
C SER A 72 9.86 -13.62 9.03
N VAL A 73 8.67 -13.98 9.55
CA VAL A 73 8.24 -15.39 9.65
C VAL A 73 8.21 -16.04 8.28
N ILE A 74 7.49 -15.43 7.33
CA ILE A 74 7.29 -15.98 5.99
C ILE A 74 8.63 -16.15 5.27
N PHE A 75 9.48 -15.10 5.29
CA PHE A 75 10.75 -15.09 4.56
C PHE A 75 11.77 -16.06 5.12
N LEU A 76 12.01 -16.04 6.42
CA LEU A 76 12.98 -16.94 7.03
C LEU A 76 12.55 -18.40 6.88
N TYR A 77 11.25 -18.68 7.03
CA TYR A 77 10.72 -20.02 6.78
C TYR A 77 10.89 -20.46 5.32
N TYR A 78 10.61 -19.55 4.37
CA TYR A 78 10.76 -19.82 2.94
C TYR A 78 12.22 -20.08 2.57
N CYS A 79 13.14 -19.19 2.96
CA CYS A 79 14.58 -19.35 2.70
C CYS A 79 15.13 -20.65 3.35
N ASN A 80 14.74 -20.93 4.60
CA ASN A 80 15.10 -22.18 5.27
C ASN A 80 14.57 -23.41 4.52
N SER A 81 13.40 -23.33 3.90
CA SER A 81 12.83 -24.44 3.12
C SER A 81 13.70 -24.83 1.91
N PHE A 82 14.42 -23.89 1.30
CA PHE A 82 15.40 -24.18 0.26
C PHE A 82 16.69 -24.75 0.82
N LEU A 83 17.19 -24.14 1.88
CA LEU A 83 18.41 -24.56 2.56
C LEU A 83 18.30 -26.02 3.05
N ILE A 84 17.20 -26.35 3.73
CA ILE A 84 17.01 -27.70 4.29
C ILE A 84 16.87 -28.76 3.21
N ARG A 85 16.29 -28.49 2.03
CA ARG A 85 16.19 -29.46 0.93
C ARG A 85 17.56 -29.96 0.49
N ARG A 86 18.54 -29.08 0.41
CA ARG A 86 19.93 -29.43 0.05
C ARG A 86 20.58 -30.22 1.18
N ARG A 87 20.40 -29.79 2.45
CA ARG A 87 20.93 -30.46 3.61
C ARG A 87 20.36 -31.84 3.84
N MET A 88 19.08 -32.08 3.46
CA MET A 88 18.45 -33.41 3.60
C MET A 88 19.17 -34.49 2.79
N LYS A 89 19.82 -34.15 1.68
CA LYS A 89 20.67 -35.11 0.93
C LYS A 89 21.90 -35.51 1.74
N GLU A 90 22.59 -34.57 2.36
CA GLU A 90 23.74 -34.82 3.25
C GLU A 90 23.31 -35.64 4.49
N PHE A 91 22.15 -35.32 5.07
CA PHE A 91 21.61 -36.07 6.21
C PHE A 91 21.22 -37.50 5.81
N GLY A 92 20.71 -37.69 4.58
CA GLY A 92 20.49 -39.01 4.00
C GLY A 92 21.78 -39.86 3.94
N LEU A 93 22.88 -39.24 3.48
CA LEU A 93 24.21 -39.87 3.46
C LEU A 93 24.70 -40.23 4.87
N TYR A 94 24.55 -39.30 5.86
CA TYR A 94 24.91 -39.59 7.24
C TYR A 94 24.11 -40.78 7.81
N ASN A 95 22.84 -40.91 7.44
CA ASN A 95 22.00 -42.02 7.88
C ASN A 95 22.46 -43.36 7.28
N ILE A 96 22.87 -43.39 6.00
CA ILE A 96 23.42 -44.58 5.35
C ILE A 96 24.77 -44.99 5.99
N LEU A 97 25.57 -44.00 6.41
CA LEU A 97 26.82 -44.23 7.13
C LEU A 97 26.62 -44.64 8.60
N GLY A 98 25.37 -44.93 9.02
CA GLY A 98 25.05 -45.44 10.35
C GLY A 98 24.66 -44.39 11.40
N MET A 99 24.52 -43.10 11.03
CA MET A 99 24.09 -42.09 11.99
C MET A 99 22.57 -42.14 12.17
N GLY A 100 22.11 -42.52 13.35
CA GLY A 100 20.69 -42.56 13.69
C GLY A 100 20.00 -41.19 13.62
N LYS A 101 18.67 -41.16 13.34
CA LYS A 101 17.84 -39.95 13.21
C LYS A 101 17.98 -39.01 14.42
N GLY A 102 18.11 -39.52 15.64
CA GLY A 102 18.30 -38.70 16.87
C GLY A 102 19.62 -37.92 16.87
N ASN A 103 20.70 -38.51 16.33
CA ASN A 103 21.99 -37.82 16.22
C ASN A 103 21.98 -36.76 15.12
N ILE A 104 21.31 -37.02 14.00
CA ILE A 104 21.07 -36.03 12.93
C ILE A 104 20.26 -34.86 13.49
N ALA A 105 19.20 -35.14 14.28
CA ALA A 105 18.42 -34.07 14.95
C ALA A 105 19.29 -33.16 15.85
N ARG A 106 20.28 -33.72 16.56
CA ARG A 106 21.23 -32.91 17.36
C ARG A 106 22.12 -32.05 16.48
N VAL A 107 22.59 -32.54 15.34
CA VAL A 107 23.34 -31.72 14.37
C VAL A 107 22.48 -30.57 13.86
N MET A 108 21.20 -30.82 13.48
CA MET A 108 20.25 -29.79 13.03
C MET A 108 19.97 -28.74 14.12
N LEU A 109 19.84 -29.17 15.37
CA LEU A 109 19.66 -28.25 16.51
C LEU A 109 20.86 -27.31 16.63
N TRP A 110 22.10 -27.84 16.63
CA TRP A 110 23.31 -27.01 16.68
C TRP A 110 23.48 -26.11 15.48
N GLU A 111 23.08 -26.57 14.29
CA GLU A 111 23.09 -25.79 13.05
C GLU A 111 22.13 -24.60 13.13
N THR A 112 20.91 -24.84 13.61
CA THR A 112 19.90 -23.78 13.82
C THR A 112 20.33 -22.81 14.92
N LEU A 113 20.93 -23.29 16.01
CA LEU A 113 21.43 -22.45 17.10
C LEU A 113 22.57 -21.54 16.66
N LEU A 114 23.56 -22.07 15.91
CA LEU A 114 24.69 -21.32 15.39
C LEU A 114 24.23 -20.27 14.37
N THR A 115 23.30 -20.62 13.48
CA THR A 115 22.74 -19.66 12.52
C THR A 115 21.93 -18.56 13.21
N ALA A 116 21.12 -18.91 14.23
CA ALA A 116 20.40 -17.94 15.04
C ALA A 116 21.35 -16.98 15.76
N LEU A 117 22.40 -17.50 16.40
CA LEU A 117 23.40 -16.68 17.10
C LEU A 117 24.10 -15.69 16.15
N LEU A 118 24.51 -16.15 14.97
CA LEU A 118 25.15 -15.28 13.95
C LEU A 118 24.19 -14.19 13.46
N VAL A 119 22.92 -14.55 13.26
CA VAL A 119 21.87 -13.62 12.79
C VAL A 119 21.55 -12.59 13.88
N PHE A 120 21.42 -13.02 15.14
CA PHE A 120 21.20 -12.09 16.26
C PHE A 120 22.37 -11.13 16.45
N ALA A 121 23.59 -11.66 16.51
CA ALA A 121 24.78 -10.84 16.70
C ALA A 121 24.94 -9.81 15.55
N GLY A 122 24.87 -10.27 14.30
CA GLY A 122 24.99 -9.40 13.13
C GLY A 122 23.82 -8.42 12.99
N GLY A 123 22.60 -8.86 13.27
CA GLY A 123 21.39 -8.03 13.14
C GLY A 123 21.29 -6.97 14.23
N LEU A 124 21.61 -7.30 15.48
CA LEU A 124 21.67 -6.32 16.55
C LEU A 124 22.78 -5.30 16.33
N LEU A 125 23.95 -5.76 15.87
CA LEU A 125 25.05 -4.85 15.52
C LEU A 125 24.65 -3.89 14.40
N LEU A 126 24.00 -4.36 13.34
CA LEU A 126 23.46 -3.54 12.27
C LEU A 126 22.38 -2.58 12.79
N GLY A 127 21.43 -3.09 13.58
CA GLY A 127 20.35 -2.29 14.15
C GLY A 127 20.86 -1.17 15.05
N LEU A 128 21.78 -1.47 15.98
CA LEU A 128 22.39 -0.49 16.88
C LEU A 128 23.19 0.58 16.11
N SER A 129 23.96 0.17 15.10
CA SER A 129 24.77 1.12 14.32
C SER A 129 23.96 2.06 13.45
N LEU A 130 22.83 1.59 12.89
CA LEU A 130 22.00 2.37 11.99
C LEU A 130 20.82 3.08 12.65
N SER A 131 20.41 2.69 13.87
CA SER A 131 19.22 3.22 14.53
C SER A 131 19.21 4.75 14.63
N ARG A 132 20.34 5.35 14.99
CA ARG A 132 20.47 6.82 15.10
C ARG A 132 20.40 7.52 13.75
N LEU A 133 21.03 6.96 12.73
CA LEU A 133 21.01 7.52 11.38
C LEU A 133 19.56 7.49 10.82
N VAL A 134 18.87 6.40 11.05
CA VAL A 134 17.48 6.22 10.60
C VAL A 134 16.53 7.11 11.40
N GLU A 135 16.77 7.33 12.68
CA GLU A 135 16.04 8.31 13.51
C GLU A 135 16.21 9.73 12.99
N MET A 136 17.45 10.15 12.69
CA MET A 136 17.72 11.46 12.09
C MET A 136 17.02 11.62 10.74
N ALA A 137 17.02 10.58 9.92
CA ALA A 137 16.31 10.58 8.64
C ALA A 137 14.78 10.74 8.84
N LEU A 138 14.19 10.08 9.83
CA LEU A 138 12.76 10.23 10.15
C LEU A 138 12.45 11.65 10.62
N ILE A 139 13.21 12.21 11.58
CA ILE A 139 13.01 13.56 12.10
C ILE A 139 13.11 14.59 10.98
N ASN A 140 14.14 14.49 10.13
CA ASN A 140 14.30 15.39 8.97
C ASN A 140 13.16 15.26 7.96
N LEU A 141 12.67 14.05 7.71
CA LEU A 141 11.55 13.80 6.81
C LEU A 141 10.23 14.40 7.32
N LEU A 142 10.02 14.39 8.64
CA LEU A 142 8.86 14.98 9.29
C LEU A 142 8.98 16.50 9.48
N HIS A 143 10.12 17.11 9.09
CA HIS A 143 10.44 18.53 9.35
C HIS A 143 10.22 18.91 10.82
N ALA A 144 10.58 18.00 11.73
CA ALA A 144 10.40 18.22 13.17
C ALA A 144 11.67 18.87 13.76
N ASP A 145 11.53 20.07 14.33
CA ASP A 145 12.59 20.76 15.07
C ASP A 145 12.72 20.15 16.46
N TYR A 146 13.44 19.02 16.55
CA TYR A 146 13.53 18.33 17.80
C TYR A 146 14.87 17.61 18.04
N THR A 147 15.44 17.81 19.22
CA THR A 147 16.63 17.08 19.70
C THR A 147 16.24 16.09 20.80
N VAL A 148 16.21 14.81 20.46
CA VAL A 148 16.01 13.74 21.44
C VAL A 148 17.34 13.38 22.10
N PRO A 149 17.41 13.15 23.44
CA PRO A 149 18.58 12.60 24.08
C PRO A 149 19.08 11.31 23.41
N MET A 150 20.37 11.21 23.21
CA MET A 150 20.98 10.08 22.50
C MET A 150 20.92 8.82 23.37
N GLU A 151 20.04 7.89 23.03
CA GLU A 151 20.05 6.55 23.60
C GLU A 151 20.74 5.59 22.61
N LEU A 152 21.93 5.13 22.98
CA LEU A 152 22.70 4.16 22.17
C LEU A 152 22.12 2.75 22.23
N PHE A 153 21.38 2.42 23.28
CA PHE A 153 20.87 1.09 23.53
C PHE A 153 19.44 1.13 24.05
N TYR A 154 18.55 0.43 23.39
CA TYR A 154 17.14 0.33 23.78
C TYR A 154 16.81 -1.12 24.20
N PRO A 155 16.74 -1.44 25.50
CA PRO A 155 16.60 -2.82 26.01
C PRO A 155 15.30 -3.50 25.54
N ASP A 156 14.17 -2.78 25.51
CA ASP A 156 12.89 -3.35 25.12
C ASP A 156 12.90 -3.76 23.64
N GLY A 157 13.61 -3.00 22.79
CA GLY A 157 13.82 -3.36 21.39
C GLY A 157 14.60 -4.66 21.23
N VAL A 158 15.65 -4.85 22.06
CA VAL A 158 16.42 -6.11 22.06
C VAL A 158 15.56 -7.28 22.54
N THR A 159 14.82 -7.09 23.62
CA THR A 159 13.92 -8.11 24.18
C THR A 159 12.86 -8.54 23.16
N TRP A 160 12.23 -7.57 22.48
CA TRP A 160 11.27 -7.84 21.42
C TRP A 160 11.86 -8.68 20.29
N VAL A 161 13.04 -8.29 19.79
CA VAL A 161 13.73 -8.99 18.72
C VAL A 161 14.09 -10.42 19.13
N LEU A 162 14.61 -10.61 20.36
CA LEU A 162 14.95 -11.94 20.87
C LEU A 162 13.71 -12.84 20.98
N LEU A 163 12.58 -12.33 21.46
CA LEU A 163 11.34 -13.09 21.55
C LEU A 163 10.78 -13.45 20.17
N LEU A 164 10.67 -12.47 19.26
CA LEU A 164 10.12 -12.68 17.92
C LEU A 164 10.96 -13.68 17.12
N PHE A 165 12.26 -13.39 16.97
CA PHE A 165 13.13 -14.23 16.14
C PHE A 165 13.50 -15.54 16.82
N GLY A 166 13.57 -15.57 18.16
CA GLY A 166 13.67 -16.81 18.93
C GLY A 166 12.51 -17.74 18.64
N GLY A 167 11.27 -17.21 18.67
CA GLY A 167 10.06 -17.94 18.24
C GLY A 167 10.14 -18.43 16.81
N ILE A 168 10.59 -17.61 15.87
CA ILE A 168 10.76 -17.98 14.45
C ILE A 168 11.76 -19.14 14.31
N TYR A 169 12.93 -19.06 14.96
CA TYR A 169 13.94 -20.13 14.89
C TYR A 169 13.46 -21.42 15.53
N VAL A 170 12.67 -21.36 16.61
CA VAL A 170 12.02 -22.54 17.19
C VAL A 170 11.02 -23.17 16.20
N LEU A 171 10.18 -22.37 15.55
CA LEU A 171 9.26 -22.86 14.52
C LEU A 171 10.01 -23.49 13.34
N ILE A 172 11.10 -22.88 12.87
CA ILE A 172 11.97 -23.42 11.82
C ILE A 172 12.56 -24.76 12.24
N LEU A 173 13.09 -24.86 13.45
CA LEU A 173 13.64 -26.10 13.99
C LEU A 173 12.59 -27.21 14.03
N LEU A 174 11.40 -26.93 14.57
CA LEU A 174 10.30 -27.90 14.65
C LEU A 174 9.89 -28.37 13.25
N ALA A 175 9.74 -27.46 12.30
CA ALA A 175 9.41 -27.79 10.92
C ALA A 175 10.47 -28.67 10.24
N ASN A 176 11.76 -28.39 10.49
CA ASN A 176 12.88 -29.18 9.96
C ASN A 176 12.92 -30.58 10.58
N LEU A 177 12.70 -30.70 11.90
CA LEU A 177 12.64 -31.98 12.61
C LEU A 177 11.46 -32.85 12.14
N LEU A 178 10.29 -32.24 11.94
CA LEU A 178 9.11 -32.94 11.39
C LEU A 178 9.40 -33.45 9.98
N ARG A 179 9.98 -32.61 9.12
CA ARG A 179 10.36 -32.97 7.76
C ARG A 179 11.36 -34.14 7.73
N MET A 180 12.35 -34.14 8.62
CA MET A 180 13.31 -35.22 8.74
C MET A 180 12.66 -36.53 9.24
N ARG A 181 11.73 -36.48 10.20
CA ARG A 181 11.01 -37.66 10.71
C ARG A 181 10.19 -38.33 9.62
N LEU A 182 9.51 -37.53 8.78
CA LEU A 182 8.63 -37.98 7.69
C LEU A 182 9.39 -38.41 6.43
N SER A 183 10.67 -38.06 6.28
CA SER A 183 11.47 -38.37 5.11
C SER A 183 12.05 -39.79 5.18
N ASN A 184 12.06 -40.49 4.03
CA ASN A 184 12.72 -41.79 3.86
C ASN A 184 14.10 -41.54 3.25
N PRO A 185 15.23 -41.80 3.97
CA PRO A 185 16.59 -41.47 3.51
C PRO A 185 16.95 -42.09 2.17
N VAL A 186 16.51 -43.36 1.94
CA VAL A 186 16.75 -44.11 0.69
C VAL A 186 15.97 -43.48 -0.48
N ALA A 187 14.76 -43.01 -0.24
CA ALA A 187 13.94 -42.37 -1.26
C ALA A 187 14.51 -41.01 -1.68
N LEU A 188 15.16 -40.28 -0.76
CA LEU A 188 15.81 -38.99 -1.03
C LEU A 188 17.02 -39.12 -1.98
N LEU A 189 17.79 -40.19 -1.87
CA LEU A 189 18.92 -40.49 -2.75
C LEU A 189 18.48 -41.10 -4.09
N LYS A 190 17.41 -41.91 -4.11
CA LYS A 190 16.86 -42.48 -5.34
C LYS A 190 16.07 -41.45 -6.18
N SER A 191 15.61 -40.35 -5.60
CA SER A 191 14.80 -39.37 -6.31
C SER A 191 15.53 -38.65 -7.48
N GLU A 192 16.86 -38.71 -7.51
CA GLU A 192 17.69 -38.21 -8.63
C GLU A 192 17.60 -39.09 -9.88
N ASN A 193 17.43 -40.39 -9.71
CA ASN A 193 17.42 -41.36 -10.82
C ASN A 193 16.00 -41.70 -11.34
N THR A 194 14.95 -41.21 -10.68
CA THR A 194 13.57 -41.38 -11.16
C THR A 194 13.21 -40.25 -12.08
N GLY A 195 13.03 -40.52 -13.38
CA GLY A 195 12.62 -39.54 -14.38
C GLY A 195 11.38 -38.78 -13.93
N GLU A 196 11.38 -37.47 -14.16
CA GLU A 196 10.26 -36.59 -13.80
C GLU A 196 8.98 -37.01 -14.56
N LYS A 197 7.91 -37.28 -13.82
CA LYS A 197 6.60 -37.53 -14.42
C LYS A 197 6.12 -36.28 -15.20
N PRO A 198 5.56 -36.48 -16.41
CA PRO A 198 5.08 -35.36 -17.21
C PRO A 198 4.07 -34.50 -16.40
N PRO A 199 4.14 -33.17 -16.47
CA PRO A 199 3.28 -32.31 -15.68
C PRO A 199 1.81 -32.53 -16.05
N LYS A 200 0.99 -32.97 -15.09
CA LYS A 200 -0.47 -32.92 -15.25
C LYS A 200 -0.91 -31.47 -14.97
N ALA A 201 -1.19 -30.69 -16.01
CA ALA A 201 -1.82 -29.40 -15.86
C ALA A 201 -3.33 -29.58 -15.94
N ASN A 202 -4.04 -29.17 -14.92
CA ASN A 202 -5.47 -28.94 -15.01
C ASN A 202 -5.67 -27.53 -15.61
N TRP A 203 -6.00 -27.45 -16.90
CA TRP A 203 -6.30 -26.21 -17.59
C TRP A 203 -7.43 -25.43 -16.91
N PHE A 204 -8.31 -26.15 -16.22
CA PHE A 204 -9.43 -25.61 -15.45
C PHE A 204 -8.97 -24.63 -14.35
N PHE A 205 -7.92 -24.97 -13.57
CA PHE A 205 -7.37 -24.04 -12.59
C PHE A 205 -6.72 -22.81 -13.22
N GLY A 206 -6.13 -22.94 -14.41
CA GLY A 206 -5.64 -21.81 -15.17
C GLY A 206 -6.77 -20.88 -15.64
N LEU A 207 -7.89 -21.47 -16.08
CA LEU A 207 -9.09 -20.70 -16.47
C LEU A 207 -9.73 -20.01 -15.27
N ILE A 208 -9.89 -20.70 -14.14
CA ILE A 208 -10.38 -20.10 -12.88
C ILE A 208 -9.48 -18.93 -12.47
N GLY A 209 -8.15 -19.11 -12.49
CA GLY A 209 -7.21 -18.05 -12.17
C GLY A 209 -7.37 -16.83 -13.08
N LEU A 210 -7.62 -17.04 -14.38
CA LEU A 210 -7.87 -15.95 -15.33
C LEU A 210 -9.20 -15.22 -15.03
N LEU A 211 -10.26 -15.97 -14.74
CA LEU A 211 -11.57 -15.39 -14.40
C LEU A 211 -11.50 -14.57 -13.10
N ILE A 212 -10.82 -15.08 -12.07
CA ILE A 212 -10.61 -14.35 -10.80
C ILE A 212 -9.79 -13.09 -11.05
N LEU A 213 -8.74 -13.14 -11.90
CA LEU A 213 -7.93 -11.97 -12.22
C LEU A 213 -8.74 -10.91 -12.95
N LEU A 214 -9.51 -11.30 -13.96
CA LEU A 214 -10.36 -10.37 -14.71
C LEU A 214 -11.43 -9.75 -13.82
N SER A 215 -12.04 -10.53 -12.90
CA SER A 215 -13.02 -9.98 -11.95
C SER A 215 -12.36 -9.03 -10.94
N ALA A 216 -11.13 -9.30 -10.48
CA ALA A 216 -10.38 -8.37 -9.62
C ALA A 216 -10.07 -7.05 -10.34
N TYR A 217 -9.66 -7.11 -11.61
CA TYR A 217 -9.39 -5.93 -12.43
C TYR A 217 -10.67 -5.13 -12.73
N TYR A 218 -11.77 -5.84 -12.96
CA TYR A 218 -13.08 -5.21 -13.15
C TYR A 218 -13.51 -4.44 -11.91
N VAL A 219 -13.43 -5.06 -10.71
CA VAL A 219 -13.73 -4.41 -9.44
C VAL A 219 -12.85 -3.17 -9.24
N ALA A 220 -11.55 -3.27 -9.54
CA ALA A 220 -10.63 -2.15 -9.40
C ALA A 220 -10.91 -1.00 -10.39
N ALA A 221 -11.44 -1.30 -11.60
CA ALA A 221 -11.72 -0.31 -12.62
C ALA A 221 -13.11 0.36 -12.47
N VAL A 222 -14.07 -0.34 -11.83
CA VAL A 222 -15.48 0.12 -11.73
C VAL A 222 -15.75 0.84 -10.41
N SER A 223 -14.87 0.77 -9.42
CA SER A 223 -15.01 1.53 -8.16
C SER A 223 -15.18 3.02 -8.43
N GLN A 224 -16.21 3.64 -7.82
CA GLN A 224 -16.63 5.00 -8.15
C GLN A 224 -16.36 6.00 -7.04
N SER A 225 -16.31 5.56 -5.77
CA SER A 225 -16.05 6.43 -4.63
C SER A 225 -14.83 5.97 -3.82
N PRO A 226 -14.19 6.89 -3.05
CA PRO A 226 -13.02 6.56 -2.23
C PRO A 226 -13.27 5.48 -1.18
N LEU A 227 -14.44 5.52 -0.52
CA LEU A 227 -14.80 4.55 0.52
C LEU A 227 -15.05 3.17 -0.08
N GLU A 228 -15.74 3.10 -1.20
CA GLU A 228 -15.94 1.87 -1.97
C GLU A 228 -14.59 1.27 -2.40
N ALA A 229 -13.71 2.12 -2.96
CA ALA A 229 -12.38 1.73 -3.38
C ALA A 229 -11.56 1.16 -2.20
N LEU A 230 -11.65 1.76 -1.00
CA LEU A 230 -10.93 1.29 0.19
C LEU A 230 -11.41 -0.10 0.62
N ILE A 231 -12.72 -0.34 0.63
CA ILE A 231 -13.31 -1.64 1.04
C ILE A 231 -12.95 -2.72 0.03
N PHE A 232 -13.14 -2.45 -1.27
CA PHE A 232 -12.87 -3.43 -2.32
C PHE A 232 -11.38 -3.63 -2.60
N PHE A 233 -10.52 -2.71 -2.20
CA PHE A 233 -9.07 -2.83 -2.37
C PHE A 233 -8.52 -4.12 -1.74
N PHE A 234 -8.88 -4.40 -0.49
CA PHE A 234 -8.40 -5.61 0.19
C PHE A 234 -8.93 -6.89 -0.45
N ILE A 235 -10.19 -6.88 -0.92
CA ILE A 235 -10.79 -8.00 -1.62
C ILE A 235 -10.09 -8.22 -2.96
N ALA A 236 -9.86 -7.16 -3.73
CA ALA A 236 -9.16 -7.22 -5.02
C ALA A 236 -7.72 -7.73 -4.85
N VAL A 237 -7.00 -7.26 -3.83
CA VAL A 237 -5.63 -7.75 -3.51
C VAL A 237 -5.63 -9.25 -3.24
N LEU A 238 -6.55 -9.76 -2.42
CA LEU A 238 -6.65 -11.20 -2.15
C LEU A 238 -6.98 -11.99 -3.42
N MET A 239 -7.89 -11.48 -4.25
CA MET A 239 -8.23 -12.09 -5.54
C MET A 239 -7.03 -12.13 -6.48
N VAL A 240 -6.27 -11.03 -6.59
CA VAL A 240 -5.03 -10.96 -7.40
C VAL A 240 -3.98 -11.95 -6.90
N ILE A 241 -3.78 -12.09 -5.59
CA ILE A 241 -2.85 -13.06 -5.01
C ILE A 241 -3.24 -14.49 -5.42
N VAL A 242 -4.48 -14.88 -5.20
CA VAL A 242 -4.97 -16.23 -5.55
C VAL A 242 -4.88 -16.47 -7.05
N ALA A 243 -5.32 -15.51 -7.86
CA ALA A 243 -5.28 -15.59 -9.33
C ALA A 243 -3.85 -15.74 -9.84
N THR A 244 -2.90 -14.98 -9.30
CA THR A 244 -1.48 -15.03 -9.69
C THR A 244 -0.88 -16.40 -9.39
N TYR A 245 -1.18 -17.00 -8.23
CA TYR A 245 -0.76 -18.37 -7.93
C TYR A 245 -1.35 -19.39 -8.92
N LEU A 246 -2.66 -19.33 -9.19
CA LEU A 246 -3.32 -20.22 -10.11
C LEU A 246 -2.79 -20.10 -11.55
N LEU A 247 -2.57 -18.88 -12.02
CA LEU A 247 -2.06 -18.60 -13.36
C LEU A 247 -0.60 -19.05 -13.51
N LEU A 248 0.27 -18.71 -12.56
CA LEU A 248 1.69 -19.06 -12.68
C LEU A 248 1.97 -20.54 -12.39
N VAL A 249 1.16 -21.21 -11.59
CA VAL A 249 1.31 -22.68 -11.33
C VAL A 249 0.64 -23.50 -12.41
N SER A 250 -0.62 -23.26 -12.75
CA SER A 250 -1.40 -24.09 -13.67
C SER A 250 -1.50 -23.48 -15.08
N GLY A 251 -1.71 -22.17 -15.18
CA GLY A 251 -1.85 -21.46 -16.44
C GLY A 251 -0.56 -21.49 -17.28
N SER A 252 0.60 -21.33 -16.67
CA SER A 252 1.90 -21.36 -17.37
C SER A 252 2.18 -22.73 -17.99
N VAL A 253 1.86 -23.82 -17.29
CA VAL A 253 2.00 -25.18 -17.82
C VAL A 253 1.00 -25.42 -18.96
N THR A 254 -0.22 -24.90 -18.83
CA THR A 254 -1.24 -24.99 -19.88
C THR A 254 -0.80 -24.22 -21.13
N LEU A 255 -0.26 -23.02 -20.96
CA LEU A 255 0.30 -22.22 -22.06
C LEU A 255 1.44 -22.97 -22.80
N CYS A 256 2.37 -23.57 -22.06
CA CYS A 256 3.44 -24.39 -22.65
C CYS A 256 2.89 -25.57 -23.45
N ARG A 257 1.79 -26.23 -22.98
CA ARG A 257 1.12 -27.29 -23.74
C ARG A 257 0.45 -26.78 -25.00
N MET A 258 -0.21 -25.62 -24.95
CA MET A 258 -0.81 -25.00 -26.13
C MET A 258 0.25 -24.66 -27.18
N LEU A 259 1.38 -24.07 -26.76
CA LEU A 259 2.53 -23.80 -27.65
C LEU A 259 3.11 -25.08 -28.24
N ARG A 260 3.18 -26.17 -27.46
CA ARG A 260 3.64 -27.48 -27.95
C ARG A 260 2.67 -28.08 -28.97
N ARG A 261 1.35 -27.81 -28.87
CA ARG A 261 0.34 -28.30 -29.83
C ARG A 261 0.45 -27.60 -31.20
N ASN A 262 0.97 -26.39 -31.23
CA ASN A 262 1.24 -25.68 -32.49
C ASN A 262 2.54 -26.22 -33.13
N LYS A 263 2.39 -27.17 -34.05
CA LYS A 263 3.52 -27.88 -34.69
C LYS A 263 4.45 -26.92 -35.43
N ARG A 264 3.92 -25.88 -36.10
CA ARG A 264 4.71 -24.89 -36.86
C ARG A 264 5.64 -24.07 -35.96
N TYR A 265 5.23 -23.75 -34.73
CA TYR A 265 6.01 -23.04 -33.73
C TYR A 265 6.98 -23.98 -33.00
N TYR A 266 6.49 -25.16 -32.60
CA TYR A 266 7.21 -26.07 -31.72
C TYR A 266 8.42 -26.73 -32.38
N TYR A 267 8.32 -27.17 -33.67
CA TYR A 267 9.40 -27.88 -34.36
C TYR A 267 10.53 -26.97 -34.88
N GLN A 268 10.51 -25.69 -34.59
CA GLN A 268 11.71 -24.85 -34.78
C GLN A 268 12.75 -25.21 -33.73
N THR A 269 14.01 -25.45 -34.12
CA THR A 269 15.09 -25.93 -33.25
C THR A 269 15.23 -25.11 -31.95
N ARG A 270 15.02 -23.79 -32.06
CA ARG A 270 15.09 -22.85 -30.95
C ARG A 270 13.95 -23.04 -29.95
N HIS A 271 12.73 -23.34 -30.42
CA HIS A 271 11.52 -23.43 -29.58
C HIS A 271 11.31 -24.81 -29.01
N PHE A 272 11.76 -25.85 -29.74
CA PHE A 272 11.64 -27.25 -29.31
C PHE A 272 12.27 -27.51 -27.93
N ILE A 273 13.53 -27.09 -27.76
CA ILE A 273 14.26 -27.29 -26.50
C ILE A 273 13.68 -26.40 -25.40
N SER A 274 13.42 -25.09 -25.73
CA SER A 274 12.96 -24.10 -24.75
C SER A 274 11.57 -24.43 -24.23
N VAL A 275 10.59 -24.74 -25.09
CA VAL A 275 9.20 -25.01 -24.68
C VAL A 275 9.08 -26.34 -23.92
N SER A 276 9.83 -27.38 -24.35
CA SER A 276 9.84 -28.67 -23.66
C SER A 276 10.41 -28.54 -22.25
N ALA A 277 11.57 -27.92 -22.08
CA ALA A 277 12.18 -27.70 -20.78
C ALA A 277 11.34 -26.75 -19.88
N MET A 278 10.72 -25.72 -20.48
CA MET A 278 9.91 -24.74 -19.78
C MET A 278 8.66 -25.37 -19.15
N ALA A 279 8.01 -26.33 -19.81
CA ALA A 279 6.82 -27.00 -19.27
C ALA A 279 7.10 -27.73 -17.95
N TYR A 280 8.25 -28.38 -17.82
CA TYR A 280 8.68 -29.03 -16.58
C TYR A 280 9.10 -28.01 -15.52
N ARG A 281 9.84 -26.98 -15.92
CA ARG A 281 10.25 -25.87 -15.04
C ARG A 281 9.07 -25.12 -14.46
N MET A 282 8.06 -24.77 -15.27
CA MET A 282 6.89 -24.00 -14.83
C MET A 282 6.09 -24.72 -13.76
N LYS A 283 5.90 -26.04 -13.88
CA LYS A 283 5.21 -26.82 -12.84
C LYS A 283 5.89 -26.71 -11.48
N ARG A 284 7.22 -26.77 -11.47
CA ARG A 284 8.00 -26.77 -10.21
C ARG A 284 8.19 -25.36 -9.66
N ASN A 285 8.32 -24.38 -10.56
CA ASN A 285 8.72 -23.04 -10.25
C ASN A 285 7.55 -22.04 -10.19
N GLY A 286 6.35 -22.43 -10.60
CA GLY A 286 5.19 -21.55 -10.68
C GLY A 286 4.89 -20.83 -9.37
N ALA A 287 4.91 -21.55 -8.24
CA ALA A 287 4.70 -20.96 -6.93
C ALA A 287 5.77 -19.93 -6.55
N GLY A 288 7.05 -20.21 -6.82
CA GLY A 288 8.13 -19.26 -6.57
C GLY A 288 8.04 -18.00 -7.44
N MET A 289 7.64 -18.15 -8.72
CA MET A 289 7.39 -17.02 -9.61
C MET A 289 6.20 -16.18 -9.13
N ALA A 290 5.13 -16.82 -8.65
CA ALA A 290 3.97 -16.15 -8.09
C ALA A 290 4.35 -15.33 -6.85
N THR A 291 5.15 -15.90 -5.94
CA THR A 291 5.64 -15.18 -4.76
C THR A 291 6.47 -13.95 -5.17
N ILE A 292 7.39 -14.09 -6.12
CA ILE A 292 8.21 -12.97 -6.62
C ILE A 292 7.30 -11.90 -7.26
N CYS A 293 6.33 -12.29 -8.08
CA CYS A 293 5.37 -11.38 -8.71
C CYS A 293 4.60 -10.56 -7.65
N ILE A 294 4.05 -11.23 -6.63
CA ILE A 294 3.31 -10.60 -5.55
C ILE A 294 4.21 -9.61 -4.78
N LEU A 295 5.44 -10.00 -4.47
CA LEU A 295 6.40 -9.12 -3.80
C LEU A 295 6.75 -7.89 -4.64
N CYS A 296 7.00 -8.07 -5.94
CA CYS A 296 7.26 -6.95 -6.86
C CYS A 296 6.04 -6.01 -6.91
N THR A 297 4.83 -6.55 -7.04
CA THR A 297 3.59 -5.75 -7.04
C THR A 297 3.43 -4.99 -5.74
N MET A 298 3.67 -5.64 -4.59
CA MET A 298 3.58 -5.02 -3.28
C MET A 298 4.57 -3.87 -3.11
N VAL A 299 5.83 -4.06 -3.53
CA VAL A 299 6.84 -2.98 -3.51
C VAL A 299 6.40 -1.81 -4.38
N LEU A 300 5.93 -2.07 -5.60
CA LEU A 300 5.48 -1.04 -6.52
C LEU A 300 4.30 -0.24 -5.97
N VAL A 301 3.29 -0.92 -5.42
CA VAL A 301 2.11 -0.28 -4.82
C VAL A 301 2.50 0.57 -3.61
N ILE A 302 3.30 0.02 -2.68
CA ILE A 302 3.74 0.75 -1.48
C ILE A 302 4.55 1.99 -1.87
N LEU A 303 5.58 1.83 -2.71
CA LEU A 303 6.42 2.96 -3.11
C LEU A 303 5.64 4.02 -3.86
N THR A 304 4.81 3.64 -4.85
CA THR A 304 4.02 4.60 -5.60
C THR A 304 3.05 5.35 -4.70
N SER A 305 2.28 4.65 -3.86
CA SER A 305 1.30 5.30 -2.98
C SER A 305 1.96 6.24 -1.98
N THR A 306 3.06 5.80 -1.35
CA THR A 306 3.73 6.61 -0.32
C THR A 306 4.50 7.80 -0.89
N VAL A 307 5.13 7.65 -2.07
CA VAL A 307 5.78 8.76 -2.79
C VAL A 307 4.74 9.78 -3.26
N CYS A 308 3.58 9.32 -3.77
CA CYS A 308 2.49 10.20 -4.18
C CYS A 308 1.92 11.01 -3.00
N LEU A 309 1.69 10.35 -1.84
CA LEU A 309 1.19 11.02 -0.64
C LEU A 309 2.16 12.07 -0.14
N TYR A 310 3.43 11.71 -0.01
CA TYR A 310 4.45 12.64 0.48
C TYR A 310 4.72 13.78 -0.50
N GLY A 311 4.92 13.47 -1.78
CA GLY A 311 5.16 14.47 -2.83
C GLY A 311 3.95 15.34 -3.16
N GLY A 312 2.74 14.87 -2.83
CA GLY A 312 1.49 15.60 -3.00
C GLY A 312 1.05 16.41 -1.78
N THR A 313 1.79 16.37 -0.66
CA THR A 313 1.38 16.97 0.62
C THR A 313 1.04 18.44 0.48
N ASP A 314 1.91 19.25 -0.13
CA ASP A 314 1.65 20.69 -0.29
C ASP A 314 0.40 20.95 -1.14
N SER A 315 0.20 20.19 -2.23
CA SER A 315 -1.03 20.27 -3.04
C SER A 315 -2.30 19.92 -2.26
N MET A 316 -2.20 18.95 -1.34
CA MET A 316 -3.32 18.54 -0.47
C MET A 316 -3.61 19.61 0.58
N VAL A 317 -2.58 20.18 1.20
CA VAL A 317 -2.71 21.29 2.14
C VAL A 317 -3.34 22.49 1.46
N ASP A 318 -2.88 22.87 0.27
CA ASP A 318 -3.46 23.96 -0.52
C ASP A 318 -4.92 23.74 -0.89
N ALA A 319 -5.34 22.48 -1.06
CA ALA A 319 -6.73 22.15 -1.36
C ALA A 319 -7.64 22.23 -0.12
N ILE A 320 -7.15 21.79 1.04
CA ILE A 320 -7.96 21.65 2.27
C ILE A 320 -7.85 22.90 3.17
N CYS A 321 -6.67 23.52 3.21
CA CYS A 321 -6.39 24.73 3.99
C CYS A 321 -5.75 25.78 3.06
N PRO A 322 -6.55 26.44 2.19
CA PRO A 322 -6.02 27.36 1.17
C PRO A 322 -5.48 28.66 1.75
N GLN A 323 -5.88 29.06 2.94
CA GLN A 323 -5.45 30.28 3.65
C GLN A 323 -4.94 29.94 5.05
N ASP A 324 -4.36 30.93 5.75
CA ASP A 324 -3.74 30.69 7.05
C ASP A 324 -4.73 30.16 8.08
N ILE A 325 -5.94 30.71 8.12
CA ILE A 325 -7.04 30.26 8.98
C ILE A 325 -8.19 29.74 8.11
N ASN A 326 -8.69 28.57 8.48
CA ASN A 326 -9.79 27.90 7.79
C ASN A 326 -10.81 27.42 8.80
N LEU A 327 -11.99 28.07 8.81
CA LEU A 327 -13.12 27.77 9.69
C LEU A 327 -14.29 27.27 8.85
N THR A 328 -14.82 26.11 9.18
CA THR A 328 -16.02 25.56 8.55
C THR A 328 -17.02 25.23 9.63
N ILE A 329 -18.21 25.82 9.54
CA ILE A 329 -19.33 25.59 10.48
C ILE A 329 -20.53 25.11 9.68
N GLY A 330 -21.16 24.03 10.13
CA GLY A 330 -22.39 23.51 9.58
C GLY A 330 -23.47 23.43 10.66
N LEU A 331 -24.66 23.92 10.37
CA LEU A 331 -25.85 23.81 11.22
C LEU A 331 -26.94 23.02 10.48
N GLU A 332 -27.72 22.21 11.19
CA GLU A 332 -28.81 21.45 10.57
C GLU A 332 -29.77 22.38 9.82
N ALA A 333 -30.12 22.06 8.57
CA ALA A 333 -30.82 22.95 7.64
C ALA A 333 -32.32 23.13 7.92
N ARG A 334 -32.75 23.10 9.20
CA ARG A 334 -34.18 23.22 9.57
C ARG A 334 -34.67 24.67 9.66
N ASP A 335 -33.84 25.58 10.19
CA ASP A 335 -34.27 26.90 10.68
C ASP A 335 -34.07 28.02 9.64
N GLY A 336 -33.71 27.73 8.41
CA GLY A 336 -33.66 28.65 7.28
C GLY A 336 -32.86 29.94 7.54
N GLU A 337 -33.52 31.06 7.43
CA GLU A 337 -32.92 32.40 7.58
C GLU A 337 -32.29 32.64 8.96
N GLU A 338 -32.81 31.96 10.01
CA GLU A 338 -32.26 32.07 11.37
C GLU A 338 -30.87 31.40 11.46
N ASN A 339 -30.64 30.30 10.76
CA ASN A 339 -29.33 29.67 10.67
C ASN A 339 -28.29 30.60 10.05
N TRP A 340 -28.65 31.31 8.99
CA TRP A 340 -27.74 32.28 8.37
C TRP A 340 -27.38 33.42 9.30
N LYS A 341 -28.32 33.97 10.06
CA LYS A 341 -28.04 34.99 11.10
C LYS A 341 -27.06 34.47 12.16
N ARG A 342 -27.24 33.21 12.58
CA ARG A 342 -26.34 32.54 13.55
C ARG A 342 -24.94 32.32 12.97
N LEU A 343 -24.85 31.85 11.73
CA LEU A 343 -23.59 31.64 11.05
C LEU A 343 -22.84 32.95 10.83
N ASP A 344 -23.54 34.05 10.50
CA ASP A 344 -22.97 35.40 10.40
C ASP A 344 -22.44 35.90 11.74
N ALA A 345 -23.17 35.70 12.83
CA ALA A 345 -22.72 36.02 14.18
C ALA A 345 -21.47 35.23 14.57
N MET A 346 -21.38 33.95 14.17
CA MET A 346 -20.19 33.15 14.38
C MET A 346 -19.00 33.58 13.51
N GLN A 347 -19.24 34.02 12.29
CA GLN A 347 -18.23 34.64 11.44
C GLN A 347 -17.64 35.89 12.11
N GLN A 348 -18.50 36.79 12.56
CA GLN A 348 -18.06 38.04 13.22
C GLN A 348 -17.28 37.72 14.50
N MET A 349 -17.78 36.82 15.33
CA MET A 349 -17.08 36.35 16.53
C MET A 349 -15.69 35.78 16.22
N ALA A 350 -15.54 35.05 15.12
CA ALA A 350 -14.24 34.50 14.74
C ALA A 350 -13.24 35.60 14.35
N LEU A 351 -13.69 36.65 13.66
CA LEU A 351 -12.87 37.78 13.30
C LEU A 351 -12.51 38.63 14.56
N ASP A 352 -13.51 38.91 15.43
CA ASP A 352 -13.29 39.64 16.68
C ASP A 352 -12.27 38.94 17.60
N VAL A 353 -12.37 37.61 17.74
CA VAL A 353 -11.40 36.80 18.51
C VAL A 353 -10.00 36.89 17.93
N THR A 354 -9.86 36.91 16.59
CA THR A 354 -8.57 37.07 15.94
C THR A 354 -7.94 38.42 16.25
N GLU A 355 -8.74 39.49 16.20
CA GLU A 355 -8.32 40.84 16.56
C GLU A 355 -8.03 41.00 18.07
N GLU A 356 -8.83 40.38 18.96
CA GLU A 356 -8.57 40.32 20.42
C GLU A 356 -7.20 39.72 20.74
N MET A 357 -6.72 38.80 19.91
CA MET A 357 -5.40 38.18 20.06
C MET A 357 -4.26 39.00 19.43
N GLY A 358 -4.55 40.19 18.90
CA GLY A 358 -3.59 41.10 18.30
C GLY A 358 -3.17 40.71 16.88
N LEU A 359 -3.98 39.91 16.19
CA LEU A 359 -3.76 39.48 14.80
C LEU A 359 -4.78 40.17 13.90
N THR A 360 -4.35 40.61 12.71
CA THR A 360 -5.25 41.27 11.75
C THR A 360 -5.62 40.29 10.63
N PRO A 361 -6.92 40.03 10.44
CA PRO A 361 -7.36 39.13 9.34
C PRO A 361 -7.33 39.89 8.00
N GLU A 362 -6.67 39.27 7.00
CA GLU A 362 -6.60 39.80 5.64
C GLU A 362 -7.22 38.79 4.63
N ASN A 363 -7.54 39.30 3.43
CA ASN A 363 -8.07 38.47 2.33
C ASN A 363 -9.26 37.61 2.74
N ILE A 364 -10.17 38.12 3.54
CA ILE A 364 -11.30 37.38 4.10
C ILE A 364 -12.19 36.86 2.96
N THR A 365 -12.43 35.58 2.94
CA THR A 365 -13.38 34.91 2.06
C THR A 365 -14.41 34.14 2.87
N SER A 366 -15.69 34.39 2.58
CA SER A 366 -16.81 33.76 3.25
C SER A 366 -17.75 33.14 2.21
N GLN A 367 -18.10 31.90 2.37
CA GLN A 367 -18.94 31.15 1.44
C GLN A 367 -20.04 30.43 2.17
N ARG A 368 -21.28 30.59 1.68
CA ARG A 368 -22.48 29.90 2.20
C ARG A 368 -22.92 28.85 1.21
N ALA A 369 -23.23 27.66 1.71
CA ALA A 369 -23.71 26.55 0.90
C ALA A 369 -24.74 25.72 1.65
N LEU A 370 -25.70 25.15 0.92
CA LEU A 370 -26.47 24.01 1.40
C LEU A 370 -25.69 22.75 1.10
N VAL A 371 -25.48 21.90 2.10
CA VAL A 371 -24.79 20.62 1.97
C VAL A 371 -25.73 19.49 2.35
N ALA A 372 -25.74 18.43 1.57
CA ALA A 372 -26.51 17.23 1.86
C ALA A 372 -25.69 15.98 1.54
N THR A 373 -25.81 14.94 2.35
CA THR A 373 -25.26 13.61 2.03
C THR A 373 -26.38 12.70 1.59
N GLY A 374 -26.32 12.16 0.39
CA GLY A 374 -27.37 11.38 -0.20
C GLY A 374 -26.85 10.31 -1.15
N LYS A 375 -27.80 9.55 -1.73
CA LYS A 375 -27.50 8.54 -2.75
C LYS A 375 -28.13 8.93 -4.08
N VAL A 376 -27.46 8.61 -5.19
CA VAL A 376 -28.04 8.70 -6.53
C VAL A 376 -28.59 7.34 -6.94
N GLN A 377 -29.85 7.28 -7.26
CA GLN A 377 -30.52 6.06 -7.72
C GLN A 377 -31.51 6.40 -8.85
N ASN A 378 -31.31 5.80 -10.03
CA ASN A 378 -32.14 6.05 -11.23
C ASN A 378 -32.26 7.54 -11.62
N GLY A 379 -31.20 8.32 -11.39
CA GLY A 379 -31.19 9.75 -11.71
C GLY A 379 -31.87 10.63 -10.64
N ASP A 380 -32.24 10.08 -9.50
CA ASP A 380 -32.76 10.83 -8.34
C ASP A 380 -31.73 10.84 -7.20
N TYR A 381 -31.47 12.02 -6.64
CA TYR A 381 -30.66 12.21 -5.43
C TYR A 381 -31.58 12.19 -4.22
N GLY A 382 -31.43 11.17 -3.40
CA GLY A 382 -32.35 10.91 -2.27
C GLY A 382 -31.66 10.64 -0.94
N ILE A 383 -32.47 10.39 0.10
CA ILE A 383 -32.01 10.14 1.46
C ILE A 383 -31.15 8.87 1.52
N ILE A 384 -30.06 8.95 2.25
CA ILE A 384 -29.22 7.79 2.57
C ILE A 384 -29.81 7.03 3.77
N THR A 385 -29.87 5.70 3.68
CA THR A 385 -30.25 4.83 4.79
C THR A 385 -29.01 4.09 5.31
N ASP A 386 -29.07 3.57 6.55
CA ASP A 386 -27.93 2.79 7.10
C ASP A 386 -27.52 1.62 6.21
N ALA A 387 -28.48 1.01 5.50
CA ALA A 387 -28.21 -0.06 4.55
C ALA A 387 -27.47 0.41 3.28
N ASP A 388 -27.51 1.69 2.98
CA ASP A 388 -26.93 2.29 1.77
C ASP A 388 -25.54 2.89 2.04
N SER A 389 -25.14 3.07 3.30
CA SER A 389 -23.89 3.73 3.71
C SER A 389 -22.61 3.09 3.16
N LEU A 390 -22.66 1.83 2.73
CA LEU A 390 -21.55 1.09 2.15
C LEU A 390 -21.72 0.80 0.65
N LYS A 391 -22.80 1.32 0.04
CA LYS A 391 -23.10 1.09 -1.39
C LYS A 391 -22.47 2.17 -2.27
N ALA A 392 -22.28 1.83 -3.54
CA ALA A 392 -21.95 2.79 -4.57
C ALA A 392 -23.00 3.91 -4.68
N ASN A 393 -22.59 5.06 -5.22
CA ASN A 393 -23.45 6.20 -5.54
C ASN A 393 -23.89 7.06 -4.33
N VAL A 394 -23.15 7.01 -3.22
CA VAL A 394 -23.29 8.00 -2.15
C VAL A 394 -22.43 9.21 -2.49
N LEU A 395 -23.07 10.38 -2.57
CA LEU A 395 -22.43 11.65 -2.89
C LEU A 395 -22.76 12.71 -1.84
N GLU A 396 -21.81 13.56 -1.56
CA GLU A 396 -22.06 14.83 -0.88
C GLU A 396 -22.43 15.88 -1.91
N LEU A 397 -23.62 16.40 -1.82
CA LEU A 397 -24.13 17.50 -2.62
C LEU A 397 -23.82 18.82 -1.94
N THR A 398 -23.19 19.73 -2.63
CA THR A 398 -23.01 21.11 -2.17
C THR A 398 -23.62 22.07 -3.19
N VAL A 399 -24.50 22.95 -2.73
CA VAL A 399 -25.23 23.90 -3.57
C VAL A 399 -24.76 25.32 -3.28
N TYR A 400 -24.28 26.00 -4.31
CA TYR A 400 -23.86 27.40 -4.27
C TYR A 400 -24.71 28.28 -5.20
N PRO A 401 -24.83 29.58 -4.90
CA PRO A 401 -25.32 30.54 -5.90
C PRO A 401 -24.39 30.60 -7.12
N LEU A 402 -24.94 30.81 -8.32
CA LEU A 402 -24.16 30.91 -9.56
C LEU A 402 -23.14 32.05 -9.51
N SER A 403 -23.43 33.13 -8.81
CA SER A 403 -22.51 34.25 -8.62
C SER A 403 -21.16 33.84 -7.98
N VAL A 404 -21.16 32.79 -7.17
CA VAL A 404 -19.93 32.22 -6.57
C VAL A 404 -19.03 31.59 -7.64
N TYR A 405 -19.62 30.87 -8.61
CA TYR A 405 -18.90 30.33 -9.75
C TYR A 405 -18.32 31.44 -10.63
N GLU A 406 -19.14 32.45 -10.96
CA GLU A 406 -18.75 33.57 -11.81
C GLU A 406 -17.61 34.38 -11.19
N GLN A 407 -17.68 34.66 -9.90
CA GLN A 407 -16.60 35.37 -9.15
C GLN A 407 -15.31 34.52 -9.11
N ALA A 408 -15.44 33.22 -8.95
CA ALA A 408 -14.29 32.32 -8.81
C ALA A 408 -13.56 32.07 -10.14
N THR A 409 -14.31 31.98 -11.26
CA THR A 409 -13.76 31.61 -12.58
C THR A 409 -13.62 32.80 -13.54
N GLY A 410 -14.30 33.91 -13.26
CA GLY A 410 -14.41 35.07 -14.16
C GLY A 410 -15.25 34.79 -15.40
N GLU A 411 -16.05 33.72 -15.42
CA GLU A 411 -16.89 33.31 -16.54
C GLU A 411 -18.35 33.58 -16.21
N THR A 412 -19.04 34.30 -17.07
CA THR A 412 -20.48 34.54 -16.93
C THR A 412 -21.27 33.45 -17.61
N VAL A 413 -22.13 32.76 -16.87
CA VAL A 413 -22.95 31.65 -17.36
C VAL A 413 -24.43 32.03 -17.21
N THR A 414 -25.22 31.81 -18.27
CA THR A 414 -26.66 31.99 -18.19
C THR A 414 -27.33 30.61 -18.14
N LEU A 415 -28.01 30.34 -17.04
CA LEU A 415 -28.78 29.11 -16.86
C LEU A 415 -30.27 29.42 -17.13
N ALA A 416 -30.92 28.56 -17.90
CA ALA A 416 -32.37 28.61 -18.07
C ALA A 416 -33.09 28.08 -16.80
N ASP A 417 -34.41 28.22 -16.79
CA ASP A 417 -35.22 27.61 -15.74
C ASP A 417 -34.97 26.09 -15.69
N ARG A 418 -34.77 25.55 -14.48
CA ARG A 418 -34.41 24.14 -14.23
C ARG A 418 -33.13 23.67 -14.90
N GLU A 419 -32.15 24.53 -15.09
CA GLU A 419 -30.80 24.16 -15.44
C GLU A 419 -29.88 24.41 -14.26
N LEU A 420 -28.96 23.48 -14.03
CA LEU A 420 -27.93 23.55 -13.00
C LEU A 420 -26.56 23.36 -13.61
N LEU A 421 -25.61 24.22 -13.24
CA LEU A 421 -24.20 24.00 -13.56
C LEU A 421 -23.61 23.11 -12.47
N TYR A 422 -22.84 22.09 -12.85
CA TYR A 422 -22.25 21.18 -11.87
C TYR A 422 -20.79 20.88 -12.13
N ALA A 423 -20.07 20.59 -11.07
CA ALA A 423 -18.77 19.96 -11.09
C ALA A 423 -18.79 18.75 -10.14
N SER A 424 -18.13 17.69 -10.53
CA SER A 424 -18.00 16.48 -9.70
C SER A 424 -16.54 16.13 -9.49
N PHE A 425 -16.19 15.71 -8.28
CA PHE A 425 -14.85 15.23 -7.96
C PHE A 425 -14.90 14.12 -6.91
N LYS A 426 -13.84 13.33 -6.82
CA LYS A 426 -13.82 12.07 -6.05
C LYS A 426 -14.87 11.04 -6.51
N THR A 427 -15.40 11.20 -7.72
CA THR A 427 -16.32 10.27 -8.35
C THR A 427 -16.08 10.27 -9.86
N ASN A 428 -16.39 9.16 -10.51
CA ASN A 428 -16.32 9.03 -11.96
C ASN A 428 -17.72 9.20 -12.62
N GLU A 429 -18.75 9.56 -11.85
CA GLU A 429 -20.11 9.73 -12.37
C GLU A 429 -20.27 11.05 -13.12
N THR A 430 -21.01 11.00 -14.22
CA THR A 430 -21.41 12.16 -15.02
C THR A 430 -22.92 12.17 -15.14
N PHE A 431 -23.51 13.37 -15.06
CA PHE A 431 -24.96 13.56 -15.02
C PHE A 431 -25.42 14.43 -16.18
N SER A 432 -26.43 14.00 -16.93
CA SER A 432 -27.10 14.80 -17.96
C SER A 432 -28.40 15.42 -17.43
N SER A 433 -29.08 14.73 -16.54
CA SER A 433 -30.25 15.19 -15.80
C SER A 433 -30.29 14.55 -14.43
N MET A 434 -30.85 15.25 -13.44
CA MET A 434 -30.99 14.75 -12.07
C MET A 434 -32.21 15.36 -11.42
N SER A 435 -33.00 14.55 -10.70
CA SER A 435 -33.98 14.99 -9.74
C SER A 435 -33.40 14.98 -8.33
N PHE A 436 -33.97 15.76 -7.44
CA PHE A 436 -33.54 15.85 -6.05
C PHE A 436 -34.74 15.58 -5.14
N TYR A 437 -34.67 14.48 -4.38
CA TYR A 437 -35.72 14.06 -3.46
C TYR A 437 -37.10 13.92 -4.13
N GLY A 438 -37.15 13.47 -5.38
CA GLY A 438 -38.39 13.33 -6.16
C GLY A 438 -38.88 14.62 -6.80
N SER A 439 -38.08 15.67 -6.87
CA SER A 439 -38.40 16.90 -7.64
C SER A 439 -38.56 16.62 -9.12
N ALA A 440 -39.14 17.52 -9.89
CA ALA A 440 -39.03 17.50 -11.33
C ALA A 440 -37.53 17.59 -11.74
N PRO A 441 -37.11 16.86 -12.78
CA PRO A 441 -35.68 16.77 -13.12
C PRO A 441 -35.12 18.11 -13.57
N TYR A 442 -33.91 18.38 -13.13
CA TYR A 442 -33.04 19.46 -13.57
C TYR A 442 -32.14 18.96 -14.69
N ARG A 443 -31.87 19.82 -15.69
CA ARG A 443 -30.83 19.58 -16.70
C ARG A 443 -29.47 19.92 -16.08
N MET A 444 -28.54 18.97 -16.15
CA MET A 444 -27.20 19.13 -15.55
C MET A 444 -26.19 19.52 -16.64
N ILE A 445 -25.57 20.68 -16.48
CA ILE A 445 -24.53 21.22 -17.38
C ILE A 445 -23.19 21.09 -16.67
N HIS A 446 -22.24 20.40 -17.27
CA HIS A 446 -20.92 20.27 -16.67
C HIS A 446 -20.12 21.57 -16.80
N ALA A 447 -19.49 22.02 -15.72
CA ALA A 447 -18.63 23.20 -15.73
C ALA A 447 -17.38 22.91 -16.57
N GLU A 448 -17.08 23.75 -17.54
CA GLU A 448 -15.94 23.57 -18.45
C GLU A 448 -14.62 23.97 -17.78
N LYS A 449 -14.65 24.99 -16.90
CA LYS A 449 -13.48 25.46 -16.18
C LYS A 449 -13.26 24.71 -14.87
N GLU A 450 -12.00 24.45 -14.59
CA GLU A 450 -11.58 23.90 -13.30
C GLU A 450 -11.84 24.91 -12.18
N LEU A 451 -12.56 24.48 -11.15
CA LEU A 451 -12.91 25.32 -10.01
C LEU A 451 -11.70 25.60 -9.13
N PRO A 452 -11.53 26.85 -8.65
CA PRO A 452 -10.45 27.17 -7.73
C PRO A 452 -10.53 26.33 -6.44
N LYS A 453 -9.40 25.83 -5.97
CA LYS A 453 -9.31 25.04 -4.74
C LYS A 453 -9.89 25.77 -3.51
N ARG A 454 -9.77 27.10 -3.46
CA ARG A 454 -10.35 27.92 -2.39
C ARG A 454 -11.86 27.76 -2.23
N LEU A 455 -12.57 27.59 -3.35
CA LEU A 455 -14.03 27.38 -3.34
C LEU A 455 -14.40 26.02 -2.77
N LEU A 456 -13.59 25.00 -3.04
CA LEU A 456 -13.88 23.60 -2.74
C LEU A 456 -13.22 23.07 -1.47
N SER A 457 -12.57 23.95 -0.67
CA SER A 457 -11.76 23.52 0.48
C SER A 457 -12.54 22.71 1.50
N ALA A 458 -13.79 23.07 1.79
CA ALA A 458 -14.65 22.31 2.68
C ALA A 458 -15.10 20.98 2.06
N ASP A 459 -15.31 20.95 0.74
CA ASP A 459 -15.77 19.74 0.02
C ASP A 459 -14.62 18.73 -0.15
N TYR A 460 -13.38 19.19 -0.24
CA TYR A 460 -12.21 18.29 -0.24
C TYR A 460 -12.04 17.48 1.04
N ARG A 461 -12.70 17.87 2.14
CA ARG A 461 -12.70 17.10 3.41
C ARG A 461 -13.69 15.95 3.42
N SER A 462 -14.62 15.89 2.47
CA SER A 462 -15.61 14.82 2.39
C SER A 462 -14.96 13.45 2.16
N ALA A 463 -15.46 12.43 2.87
CA ALA A 463 -15.08 11.04 2.65
C ALA A 463 -15.78 10.40 1.44
N TRP A 464 -16.80 11.08 0.90
CA TRP A 464 -17.63 10.64 -0.21
C TRP A 464 -17.20 11.30 -1.53
N GLY A 465 -17.75 10.80 -2.64
CA GLY A 465 -17.74 11.55 -3.89
C GLY A 465 -18.51 12.86 -3.71
N CYS A 466 -18.09 13.93 -4.38
CA CYS A 466 -18.70 15.24 -4.24
C CYS A 466 -19.36 15.69 -5.54
N LEU A 467 -20.56 16.24 -5.42
CA LEU A 467 -21.32 16.89 -6.47
C LEU A 467 -21.55 18.35 -6.05
N VAL A 468 -20.83 19.27 -6.67
CA VAL A 468 -21.02 20.71 -6.46
C VAL A 468 -21.94 21.24 -7.54
N VAL A 469 -22.98 21.94 -7.13
CA VAL A 469 -24.02 22.47 -8.00
C VAL A 469 -24.13 23.98 -7.83
N PHE A 470 -24.27 24.68 -8.93
CA PHE A 470 -24.49 26.13 -8.97
C PHE A 470 -25.85 26.42 -9.59
N THR A 471 -26.62 27.30 -8.95
CA THR A 471 -27.99 27.66 -9.38
C THR A 471 -28.16 29.17 -9.35
N ASN A 472 -29.06 29.70 -10.21
CA ASN A 472 -29.38 31.12 -10.23
C ASN A 472 -29.97 31.60 -8.90
N ASP A 473 -30.83 30.78 -8.27
CA ASP A 473 -31.47 31.07 -7.01
C ASP A 473 -31.28 29.87 -6.04
N ALA A 474 -30.26 29.99 -5.20
CA ALA A 474 -29.95 28.94 -4.23
C ALA A 474 -30.99 28.85 -3.11
N GLU A 475 -31.67 29.94 -2.76
CA GLU A 475 -32.67 29.94 -1.71
C GLU A 475 -34.01 29.34 -2.20
N ALA A 476 -34.40 29.59 -3.46
CA ALA A 476 -35.54 28.92 -4.07
C ALA A 476 -35.30 27.40 -4.20
N PHE A 477 -34.07 27.00 -4.66
CA PHE A 477 -33.70 25.59 -4.72
C PHE A 477 -33.73 24.94 -3.33
N ARG A 478 -33.17 25.61 -2.32
CA ARG A 478 -33.19 25.15 -0.94
C ARG A 478 -34.63 24.98 -0.44
N SER A 479 -35.50 25.96 -0.68
CA SER A 479 -36.90 25.93 -0.25
C SER A 479 -37.68 24.78 -0.92
N GLU A 480 -37.47 24.53 -2.22
CA GLU A 480 -38.05 23.39 -2.95
C GLU A 480 -37.64 22.07 -2.30
N ILE A 481 -36.33 21.88 -2.07
CA ILE A 481 -35.82 20.65 -1.46
C ILE A 481 -36.35 20.46 -0.04
N MET A 482 -36.34 21.49 0.76
CA MET A 482 -36.84 21.42 2.15
C MET A 482 -38.34 21.10 2.20
N ALA A 483 -39.12 21.61 1.26
CA ALA A 483 -40.55 21.26 1.15
C ALA A 483 -40.79 19.79 0.78
N LEU A 484 -39.92 19.22 -0.06
CA LEU A 484 -39.98 17.80 -0.46
C LEU A 484 -39.51 16.84 0.63
N VAL A 485 -38.46 17.22 1.35
CA VAL A 485 -37.90 16.40 2.43
C VAL A 485 -38.79 16.49 3.72
N GLY A 486 -39.41 17.65 3.96
CA GLY A 486 -40.34 17.85 5.08
C GLY A 486 -39.68 17.60 6.44
N GLU A 487 -40.40 16.89 7.32
CA GLU A 487 -39.90 16.55 8.68
C GLU A 487 -38.69 15.59 8.67
N LYS A 488 -38.40 14.95 7.53
CA LYS A 488 -37.28 14.03 7.37
C LYS A 488 -35.93 14.73 7.11
N SER A 489 -35.83 16.05 7.24
CA SER A 489 -34.61 16.79 6.99
C SER A 489 -33.41 16.32 7.83
N GLY A 490 -33.65 15.87 9.07
CA GLY A 490 -32.59 15.24 9.89
C GLY A 490 -32.12 13.90 9.36
N GLU A 491 -33.02 13.09 8.77
CA GLU A 491 -32.67 11.83 8.11
C GLU A 491 -31.97 12.08 6.77
N ALA A 492 -32.30 13.21 6.11
CA ALA A 492 -31.66 13.63 4.86
C ALA A 492 -30.25 14.16 5.02
N MET A 493 -29.73 14.25 6.24
CA MET A 493 -28.39 14.73 6.52
C MET A 493 -28.07 16.07 5.81
N MET A 494 -28.93 17.06 5.98
CA MET A 494 -28.78 18.38 5.36
C MET A 494 -28.28 19.42 6.36
N MET A 495 -27.35 20.27 5.92
CA MET A 495 -26.78 21.34 6.73
C MET A 495 -26.61 22.64 5.93
N ASP A 496 -26.86 23.78 6.61
CA ASP A 496 -26.42 25.08 6.14
C ASP A 496 -24.97 25.28 6.57
N ARG A 497 -24.05 25.45 5.62
CA ARG A 497 -22.61 25.53 5.86
C ARG A 497 -22.07 26.90 5.57
N LEU A 498 -21.25 27.42 6.50
CA LEU A 498 -20.39 28.58 6.34
C LEU A 498 -18.94 28.11 6.27
N ALA A 499 -18.23 28.47 5.23
CA ALA A 499 -16.78 28.32 5.12
C ALA A 499 -16.14 29.71 5.14
N LEU A 500 -15.38 30.00 6.19
CA LEU A 500 -14.66 31.26 6.39
C LEU A 500 -13.17 30.99 6.30
N HIS A 501 -12.48 31.71 5.43
CA HIS A 501 -11.04 31.63 5.26
C HIS A 501 -10.44 33.02 5.28
N PHE A 502 -9.29 33.20 5.90
CA PHE A 502 -8.55 34.46 5.90
C PHE A 502 -7.05 34.21 6.15
N ASP A 503 -6.25 35.17 5.67
CA ASP A 503 -4.82 35.21 5.92
C ASP A 503 -4.55 36.09 7.14
N LEU A 504 -3.37 35.96 7.74
CA LEU A 504 -2.91 36.79 8.85
C LEU A 504 -1.84 37.76 8.34
N ASP A 505 -1.85 39.00 8.80
CA ASP A 505 -0.92 40.08 8.39
C ASP A 505 0.53 39.87 8.87
N SER A 506 0.71 39.05 9.89
CA SER A 506 2.02 38.70 10.45
C SER A 506 2.26 37.20 10.38
N GLU A 507 3.51 36.79 10.18
CA GLU A 507 3.92 35.41 10.38
C GLU A 507 3.78 35.04 11.86
N ALA A 508 2.54 34.81 12.31
CA ALA A 508 2.27 34.29 13.64
C ALA A 508 2.98 32.96 13.80
N ASP A 509 3.74 32.79 14.87
CA ASP A 509 4.40 31.53 15.17
C ASP A 509 3.36 30.41 15.37
N THR A 510 3.78 29.16 15.17
CA THR A 510 2.90 27.99 15.22
C THR A 510 2.17 27.88 16.56
N ASP A 511 2.80 28.31 17.67
CA ASP A 511 2.19 28.26 19.01
C ASP A 511 1.05 29.26 19.15
N THR A 512 1.19 30.46 18.57
CA THR A 512 0.13 31.47 18.52
C THR A 512 -1.03 31.02 17.65
N GLN A 513 -0.75 30.42 16.49
CA GLN A 513 -1.79 29.83 15.64
C GLN A 513 -2.53 28.69 16.35
N GLU A 514 -1.82 27.81 17.09
CA GLU A 514 -2.45 26.74 17.85
C GLU A 514 -3.35 27.27 18.98
N LYS A 515 -2.94 28.35 19.67
CA LYS A 515 -3.78 29.03 20.67
C LYS A 515 -5.02 29.64 20.02
N LEU A 516 -4.87 30.33 18.87
CA LEU A 516 -6.00 30.87 18.12
C LEU A 516 -7.01 29.82 17.75
N VAL A 517 -6.57 28.68 17.16
CA VAL A 517 -7.44 27.56 16.82
C VAL A 517 -8.17 27.01 18.03
N LYS A 518 -7.50 26.82 19.18
CA LYS A 518 -8.12 26.35 20.43
C LYS A 518 -9.18 27.34 20.92
N THR A 519 -8.89 28.63 20.87
CA THR A 519 -9.83 29.67 21.30
C THR A 519 -11.04 29.77 20.35
N LEU A 520 -10.81 29.77 19.05
CA LEU A 520 -11.88 29.78 18.05
C LEU A 520 -12.77 28.54 18.19
N ARG A 521 -12.17 27.37 18.36
CA ARG A 521 -12.90 26.11 18.53
C ARG A 521 -13.75 26.12 19.80
N SER A 522 -13.22 26.58 20.92
CA SER A 522 -13.96 26.64 22.19
C SER A 522 -15.12 27.66 22.13
N ARG A 523 -14.87 28.88 21.64
CA ARG A 523 -15.90 29.93 21.53
C ARG A 523 -16.99 29.56 20.49
N SER A 524 -16.60 29.03 19.33
CA SER A 524 -17.58 28.53 18.36
C SER A 524 -18.42 27.38 18.92
N TRP A 525 -17.82 26.48 19.68
CA TRP A 525 -18.53 25.39 20.33
C TRP A 525 -19.51 25.91 21.40
N GLU A 526 -19.12 26.89 22.20
CA GLU A 526 -20.00 27.53 23.17
C GLU A 526 -21.16 28.27 22.51
N ALA A 527 -20.88 29.02 21.42
CA ALA A 527 -21.90 29.68 20.63
C ALA A 527 -22.90 28.69 20.01
N MET A 528 -22.41 27.56 19.52
CA MET A 528 -23.27 26.48 19.03
C MET A 528 -24.14 25.88 20.15
N LYS A 529 -23.62 25.66 21.36
CA LYS A 529 -24.37 25.13 22.51
C LYS A 529 -25.41 26.10 23.05
N SER A 530 -25.16 27.37 23.04
CA SER A 530 -26.08 28.40 23.56
C SER A 530 -27.40 28.46 22.79
N THR A 531 -27.52 27.81 21.65
CA THR A 531 -28.76 27.73 20.87
C THR A 531 -29.85 26.84 21.49
N GLY A 532 -29.58 26.16 22.63
CA GLY A 532 -30.57 25.45 23.42
C GLY A 532 -31.19 24.18 22.78
N LYS A 533 -30.73 23.80 21.57
CA LYS A 533 -31.15 22.56 20.92
C LYS A 533 -30.13 21.47 21.22
N GLU A 534 -30.58 20.36 21.74
CA GLU A 534 -29.74 19.18 21.90
C GLU A 534 -29.10 18.83 20.53
N PHE A 535 -27.78 18.66 20.54
CA PHE A 535 -26.99 18.29 19.39
C PHE A 535 -27.34 16.87 18.92
N TYR A 536 -28.49 16.68 18.29
CA TYR A 536 -28.80 15.44 17.59
C TYR A 536 -28.30 15.54 16.13
N GLY A 537 -27.10 15.08 15.96
CA GLY A 537 -26.66 14.40 14.75
C GLY A 537 -25.86 15.18 13.71
N MET A 538 -26.00 16.49 13.45
CA MET A 538 -25.41 17.08 12.25
C MET A 538 -24.99 18.55 12.34
N SER A 539 -24.25 18.90 13.37
CA SER A 539 -23.49 20.15 13.37
C SER A 539 -22.02 19.82 13.20
N SER A 540 -21.36 20.44 12.26
CA SER A 540 -19.93 20.29 12.03
C SER A 540 -19.20 21.57 12.39
N LEU A 541 -18.13 21.46 13.16
CA LEU A 541 -17.20 22.55 13.43
C LEU A 541 -15.80 22.09 13.15
N ASN A 542 -15.17 22.73 12.19
CA ASN A 542 -13.77 22.47 11.85
C ASN A 542 -13.02 23.80 11.85
N VAL A 543 -11.94 23.86 12.61
CA VAL A 543 -11.07 25.03 12.70
C VAL A 543 -9.64 24.54 12.55
N ASP A 544 -8.96 24.93 11.49
CA ASP A 544 -7.60 24.54 11.21
C ASP A 544 -6.77 25.73 10.74
N THR A 545 -5.46 25.66 10.95
CA THR A 545 -4.51 26.53 10.26
C THR A 545 -3.75 25.78 9.19
N ARG A 546 -3.29 26.50 8.17
CA ARG A 546 -2.45 25.91 7.12
C ARG A 546 -1.19 25.26 7.69
N ALA A 547 -0.56 25.89 8.70
CA ALA A 547 0.63 25.37 9.35
C ALA A 547 0.36 24.07 10.11
N LEU A 548 -0.73 24.01 10.90
CA LEU A 548 -1.11 22.79 11.63
C LEU A 548 -1.53 21.69 10.68
N CYS A 549 -2.33 22.01 9.67
CA CYS A 549 -2.76 21.08 8.64
C CYS A 549 -1.54 20.46 7.93
N ARG A 550 -0.57 21.29 7.51
CA ARG A 550 0.66 20.82 6.88
C ARG A 550 1.47 19.91 7.80
N ARG A 551 1.60 20.28 9.07
CA ARG A 551 2.29 19.47 10.08
C ARG A 551 1.63 18.10 10.27
N ASP A 552 0.31 18.06 10.32
CA ASP A 552 -0.47 16.82 10.50
C ASP A 552 -0.34 15.89 9.29
N TYR A 553 -0.44 16.43 8.07
CA TYR A 553 -0.24 15.69 6.84
C TYR A 553 1.21 15.20 6.68
N LEU A 554 2.21 16.03 6.99
CA LEU A 554 3.61 15.61 6.98
C LEU A 554 3.87 14.50 8.01
N SER A 555 3.27 14.58 9.19
CA SER A 555 3.39 13.52 10.21
C SER A 555 2.84 12.18 9.73
N LEU A 556 1.66 12.19 9.10
CA LEU A 556 1.03 10.97 8.58
C LEU A 556 1.73 10.47 7.31
N PHE A 557 1.86 11.32 6.31
CA PHE A 557 2.37 10.92 4.99
C PHE A 557 3.87 10.75 4.99
N GLY A 558 4.61 11.56 5.76
CA GLY A 558 6.03 11.37 6.00
C GLY A 558 6.32 10.07 6.74
N GLY A 559 5.50 9.72 7.73
CA GLY A 559 5.58 8.41 8.40
C GLY A 559 5.32 7.24 7.45
N LEU A 560 4.29 7.33 6.59
CA LEU A 560 3.99 6.32 5.56
C LEU A 560 5.10 6.23 4.51
N PHE A 561 5.63 7.36 4.06
CA PHE A 561 6.73 7.40 3.10
C PHE A 561 8.02 6.81 3.69
N PHE A 562 8.33 7.15 4.94
CA PHE A 562 9.43 6.53 5.67
C PHE A 562 9.27 5.00 5.75
N LEU A 563 8.07 4.54 6.08
CA LEU A 563 7.77 3.11 6.09
C LEU A 563 7.97 2.48 4.70
N GLY A 564 7.55 3.15 3.64
CA GLY A 564 7.79 2.75 2.25
C GLY A 564 9.28 2.64 1.91
N MET A 565 10.09 3.63 2.36
CA MET A 565 11.56 3.62 2.20
C MET A 565 12.24 2.47 2.94
N VAL A 566 11.69 2.01 4.06
CA VAL A 566 12.23 0.86 4.81
C VAL A 566 11.76 -0.47 4.19
N LEU A 567 10.47 -0.61 3.91
CA LEU A 567 9.87 -1.85 3.40
C LEU A 567 10.21 -2.11 1.93
N GLY A 568 10.30 -1.08 1.10
CA GLY A 568 10.60 -1.21 -0.33
C GLY A 568 11.92 -1.93 -0.60
N PRO A 569 13.08 -1.45 -0.09
CA PRO A 569 14.35 -2.15 -0.21
C PRO A 569 14.34 -3.52 0.48
N LEU A 570 13.73 -3.65 1.64
CA LEU A 570 13.64 -4.91 2.38
C LEU A 570 12.97 -6.00 1.53
N PHE A 571 11.81 -5.72 0.96
CA PHE A 571 11.08 -6.67 0.11
C PHE A 571 11.76 -6.89 -1.24
N SER A 572 12.41 -5.87 -1.80
CA SER A 572 13.22 -6.01 -3.01
C SER A 572 14.38 -6.99 -2.80
N ILE A 573 15.13 -6.85 -1.71
CA ILE A 573 16.21 -7.76 -1.33
C ILE A 573 15.66 -9.17 -1.12
N ALA A 574 14.51 -9.29 -0.46
CA ALA A 574 13.86 -10.56 -0.26
C ALA A 574 13.46 -11.25 -1.58
N ALA A 575 12.86 -10.53 -2.52
CA ALA A 575 12.53 -11.05 -3.85
C ALA A 575 13.77 -11.53 -4.60
N VAL A 576 14.86 -10.74 -4.53
CA VAL A 576 16.16 -11.09 -5.13
C VAL A 576 16.73 -12.36 -4.51
N LEU A 577 16.70 -12.50 -3.20
CA LEU A 577 17.21 -13.70 -2.51
C LEU A 577 16.39 -14.94 -2.83
N ILE A 578 15.07 -14.83 -2.89
CA ILE A 578 14.19 -15.92 -3.35
C ILE A 578 14.59 -16.36 -4.75
N MET A 579 14.82 -15.40 -5.64
CA MET A 579 15.21 -15.64 -7.02
C MET A 579 16.62 -16.25 -7.11
N TYR A 580 17.57 -15.77 -6.31
CA TYR A 580 18.91 -16.31 -6.22
C TYR A 580 18.92 -17.79 -5.79
N TYR A 581 18.20 -18.14 -4.72
CA TYR A 581 18.07 -19.53 -4.27
C TYR A 581 17.47 -20.43 -5.34
N LYS A 582 16.42 -19.94 -5.98
CA LYS A 582 15.77 -20.64 -7.06
C LYS A 582 16.74 -20.95 -8.19
N GLN A 583 17.52 -19.95 -8.63
CA GLN A 583 18.48 -20.12 -9.72
C GLN A 583 19.63 -21.07 -9.37
N ILE A 584 20.15 -21.00 -8.16
CA ILE A 584 21.20 -21.96 -7.74
C ILE A 584 20.66 -23.38 -7.78
N CYS A 585 19.48 -23.61 -7.22
CA CYS A 585 18.87 -24.97 -7.23
C CYS A 585 18.64 -25.47 -8.65
N GLU A 586 18.14 -24.62 -9.54
CA GLU A 586 17.92 -24.96 -10.95
C GLU A 586 19.25 -25.16 -11.70
N GLY A 587 20.27 -24.36 -11.40
CA GLY A 587 21.58 -24.43 -12.04
C GLY A 587 22.24 -25.81 -11.86
N TYR A 588 22.20 -26.37 -10.66
CA TYR A 588 22.76 -27.70 -10.40
C TYR A 588 22.01 -28.82 -11.14
N GLU A 589 20.68 -28.76 -11.19
CA GLU A 589 19.87 -29.76 -11.91
C GLU A 589 20.01 -29.64 -13.43
N ASP A 590 20.12 -28.42 -13.93
CA ASP A 590 20.33 -28.16 -15.35
C ASP A 590 21.75 -28.56 -15.81
N ALA A 591 22.75 -28.45 -14.94
CA ALA A 591 24.12 -28.87 -15.28
C ALA A 591 24.16 -30.38 -15.69
N GLU A 592 23.42 -31.22 -14.96
CA GLU A 592 23.30 -32.66 -15.31
C GLU A 592 22.58 -32.87 -16.65
N ARG A 593 21.47 -32.16 -16.88
CA ARG A 593 20.71 -32.21 -18.14
C ARG A 593 21.53 -31.74 -19.34
N PHE A 594 22.29 -30.67 -19.18
CA PHE A 594 23.14 -30.14 -20.25
C PHE A 594 24.36 -31.03 -20.52
N ALA A 595 24.87 -31.73 -19.49
CA ALA A 595 25.89 -32.74 -19.70
C ALA A 595 25.39 -33.88 -20.60
N VAL A 596 24.13 -34.31 -20.44
CA VAL A 596 23.48 -35.28 -21.32
C VAL A 596 23.28 -34.72 -22.74
N MET A 597 22.79 -33.45 -22.86
CA MET A 597 22.57 -32.82 -24.16
C MET A 597 23.88 -32.62 -24.96
N ARG A 598 25.00 -32.33 -24.30
CA ARG A 598 26.34 -32.30 -24.94
C ARG A 598 26.70 -33.65 -25.52
N LYS A 599 26.40 -34.76 -24.82
CA LYS A 599 26.63 -36.13 -25.33
C LYS A 599 25.77 -36.47 -26.55
N VAL A 600 24.63 -35.82 -26.74
CA VAL A 600 23.73 -35.95 -27.89
C VAL A 600 24.12 -35.02 -29.06
N GLY A 601 25.16 -34.16 -28.89
CA GLY A 601 25.71 -33.36 -29.96
C GLY A 601 25.30 -31.88 -29.97
N LEU A 602 24.64 -31.33 -28.88
CA LEU A 602 24.36 -29.89 -28.78
C LEU A 602 25.68 -29.12 -28.53
N THR A 603 25.83 -28.02 -29.26
CA THR A 603 26.92 -27.08 -29.08
C THR A 603 26.74 -26.23 -27.82
N ASP A 604 27.85 -25.77 -27.22
CA ASP A 604 27.80 -24.88 -26.05
C ASP A 604 27.11 -23.53 -26.36
N ALA A 605 27.14 -23.08 -27.62
CA ALA A 605 26.43 -21.86 -28.05
C ALA A 605 24.90 -22.03 -28.05
N GLU A 606 24.39 -23.21 -28.49
CA GLU A 606 22.97 -23.54 -28.49
C GLU A 606 22.45 -23.72 -27.07
N ILE A 607 23.21 -24.41 -26.22
CA ILE A 607 22.92 -24.56 -24.80
C ILE A 607 22.80 -23.19 -24.16
N ARG A 608 23.79 -22.30 -24.35
CA ARG A 608 23.82 -20.95 -23.81
C ARG A 608 22.63 -20.12 -24.26
N ARG A 609 22.24 -20.22 -25.53
CA ARG A 609 21.09 -19.47 -26.08
C ARG A 609 19.77 -19.97 -25.52
N SER A 610 19.62 -21.30 -25.36
CA SER A 610 18.44 -21.92 -24.76
C SER A 610 18.29 -21.52 -23.28
N VAL A 611 19.39 -21.60 -22.53
CA VAL A 611 19.44 -21.18 -21.11
C VAL A 611 19.07 -19.72 -20.96
N ASN A 612 19.68 -18.82 -21.75
CA ASN A 612 19.38 -17.40 -21.71
C ASN A 612 17.89 -17.11 -21.91
N SER A 613 17.27 -17.72 -22.91
CA SER A 613 15.85 -17.53 -23.19
C SER A 613 14.97 -17.99 -22.04
N GLN A 614 15.29 -19.14 -21.43
CA GLN A 614 14.51 -19.69 -20.30
C GLN A 614 14.68 -18.87 -19.03
N VAL A 615 15.92 -18.51 -18.67
CA VAL A 615 16.24 -17.72 -17.49
C VAL A 615 15.60 -16.34 -17.60
N LEU A 616 15.71 -15.69 -18.76
CA LEU A 616 15.12 -14.38 -19.01
C LEU A 616 13.60 -14.40 -18.87
N THR A 617 12.93 -15.43 -19.42
CA THR A 617 11.47 -15.56 -19.30
C THR A 617 11.05 -15.74 -17.83
N VAL A 618 11.72 -16.65 -17.10
CA VAL A 618 11.40 -16.92 -15.69
C VAL A 618 11.63 -15.68 -14.80
N PHE A 619 12.61 -14.85 -15.17
CA PHE A 619 12.94 -13.62 -14.44
C PHE A 619 11.97 -12.49 -14.71
N PHE A 620 11.75 -12.17 -15.99
CA PHE A 620 11.00 -10.96 -16.35
C PHE A 620 9.48 -11.17 -16.38
N ALA A 621 8.98 -12.43 -16.49
CA ALA A 621 7.56 -12.68 -16.44
C ALA A 621 6.89 -12.19 -15.13
N PRO A 622 7.46 -12.42 -13.93
CA PRO A 622 6.93 -11.84 -12.70
C PRO A 622 6.92 -10.31 -12.68
N LEU A 623 7.95 -9.66 -13.21
CA LEU A 623 8.02 -8.19 -13.28
C LEU A 623 6.98 -7.61 -14.23
N LEU A 624 6.81 -8.20 -15.42
CA LEU A 624 5.79 -7.79 -16.38
C LEU A 624 4.38 -7.96 -15.81
N MET A 625 4.15 -9.10 -15.14
CA MET A 625 2.88 -9.36 -14.47
C MET A 625 2.63 -8.37 -13.32
N ALA A 626 3.66 -8.02 -12.54
CA ALA A 626 3.58 -7.01 -11.50
C ALA A 626 3.25 -5.62 -12.07
N GLY A 627 3.84 -5.25 -13.22
CA GLY A 627 3.50 -4.03 -13.94
C GLY A 627 2.04 -4.02 -14.42
N LEU A 628 1.55 -5.17 -14.92
CA LEU A 628 0.15 -5.32 -15.30
C LEU A 628 -0.78 -5.16 -14.09
N HIS A 629 -0.48 -5.81 -12.96
CA HIS A 629 -1.23 -5.65 -11.72
C HIS A 629 -1.26 -4.20 -11.26
N MET A 630 -0.11 -3.51 -11.32
CA MET A 630 0.00 -2.10 -10.99
C MET A 630 -0.89 -1.23 -11.88
N LEU A 631 -0.86 -1.46 -13.20
CA LEU A 631 -1.66 -0.70 -14.17
C LEU A 631 -3.15 -0.74 -13.83
N PHE A 632 -3.69 -1.93 -13.50
CA PHE A 632 -5.09 -2.09 -13.12
C PHE A 632 -5.42 -1.65 -11.70
N ALA A 633 -4.42 -1.58 -10.79
CA ALA A 633 -4.60 -1.06 -9.46
C ALA A 633 -4.60 0.49 -9.42
N MET A 634 -3.94 1.16 -10.38
CA MET A 634 -3.78 2.63 -10.39
C MET A 634 -5.11 3.40 -10.26
N PRO A 635 -6.20 3.08 -10.99
CA PRO A 635 -7.45 3.82 -10.85
C PRO A 635 -8.02 3.78 -9.43
N MET A 636 -7.98 2.61 -8.81
CA MET A 636 -8.47 2.41 -7.44
C MET A 636 -7.59 3.12 -6.40
N ILE A 637 -6.26 3.04 -6.55
CA ILE A 637 -5.31 3.76 -5.70
C ILE A 637 -5.52 5.28 -5.83
N ARG A 638 -5.74 5.78 -7.04
CA ARG A 638 -6.04 7.20 -7.30
C ARG A 638 -7.27 7.67 -6.50
N LEU A 639 -8.36 6.89 -6.52
CA LEU A 639 -9.56 7.21 -5.74
C LEU A 639 -9.27 7.24 -4.23
N ILE A 640 -8.53 6.26 -3.72
CA ILE A 640 -8.15 6.22 -2.30
C ILE A 640 -7.29 7.44 -1.93
N LEU A 641 -6.29 7.78 -2.75
CA LEU A 641 -5.44 8.96 -2.50
C LEU A 641 -6.21 10.27 -2.69
N GLY A 642 -7.21 10.28 -3.59
CA GLY A 642 -8.14 11.40 -3.77
C GLY A 642 -8.96 11.71 -2.51
N ALA A 643 -9.25 10.70 -1.67
CA ALA A 643 -9.88 10.93 -0.36
C ALA A 643 -9.04 11.85 0.55
N PHE A 644 -7.73 11.80 0.39
CA PHE A 644 -6.79 12.66 1.12
C PHE A 644 -6.52 14.00 0.42
N GLY A 645 -7.19 14.30 -0.70
CA GLY A 645 -7.04 15.57 -1.42
C GLY A 645 -6.02 15.56 -2.56
N LEU A 646 -5.47 14.39 -2.95
CA LEU A 646 -4.60 14.28 -4.12
C LEU A 646 -5.42 14.23 -5.41
N HIS A 647 -5.51 15.35 -6.11
CA HIS A 647 -6.29 15.48 -7.36
C HIS A 647 -5.41 15.73 -8.60
N ASN A 648 -4.09 15.69 -8.47
CA ASN A 648 -3.17 15.89 -9.59
C ASN A 648 -2.89 14.55 -10.28
N ASP A 649 -3.68 14.22 -11.30
CA ASP A 649 -3.56 12.97 -12.07
C ASP A 649 -2.21 12.86 -12.78
N SER A 650 -1.69 13.95 -13.34
CA SER A 650 -0.41 13.96 -14.03
C SER A 650 0.74 13.58 -13.09
N LEU A 651 0.74 14.15 -11.89
CA LEU A 651 1.72 13.82 -10.83
C LEU A 651 1.60 12.35 -10.44
N PHE A 652 0.38 11.85 -10.22
CA PHE A 652 0.11 10.48 -9.79
C PHE A 652 0.61 9.45 -10.79
N TYR A 653 0.20 9.56 -12.06
CA TYR A 653 0.64 8.63 -13.10
C TYR A 653 2.13 8.76 -13.41
N GLY A 654 2.67 9.98 -13.38
CA GLY A 654 4.11 10.24 -13.55
C GLY A 654 4.97 9.54 -12.49
N ILE A 655 4.58 9.65 -11.21
CA ILE A 655 5.27 8.95 -10.11
C ILE A 655 5.13 7.43 -10.27
N GLY A 656 3.95 6.92 -10.61
CA GLY A 656 3.73 5.49 -10.82
C GLY A 656 4.62 4.89 -11.89
N ILE A 657 4.73 5.54 -13.03
CA ILE A 657 5.63 5.14 -14.12
C ILE A 657 7.10 5.25 -13.67
N GLY A 658 7.48 6.35 -13.00
CA GLY A 658 8.82 6.55 -12.47
C GLY A 658 9.24 5.45 -11.50
N CYS A 659 8.39 5.11 -10.54
CA CYS A 659 8.62 4.02 -9.59
C CYS A 659 8.78 2.66 -10.29
N TYR A 660 7.94 2.37 -11.30
CA TYR A 660 8.06 1.14 -12.08
C TYR A 660 9.39 1.07 -12.85
N VAL A 661 9.79 2.15 -13.51
CA VAL A 661 11.05 2.20 -14.27
C VAL A 661 12.26 2.04 -13.35
N VAL A 662 12.31 2.77 -12.24
CA VAL A 662 13.40 2.65 -11.25
C VAL A 662 13.47 1.22 -10.69
N PHE A 663 12.33 0.65 -10.32
CA PHE A 663 12.27 -0.73 -9.82
C PHE A 663 12.72 -1.73 -10.90
N ALA A 664 12.28 -1.56 -12.15
CA ALA A 664 12.67 -2.43 -13.26
C ALA A 664 14.19 -2.38 -13.55
N VAL A 665 14.80 -1.21 -13.43
CA VAL A 665 16.27 -1.04 -13.56
C VAL A 665 16.99 -1.79 -12.44
N ILE A 666 16.57 -1.59 -11.18
CA ILE A 666 17.15 -2.30 -10.03
C ILE A 666 17.01 -3.82 -10.21
N TYR A 667 15.83 -4.27 -10.61
CA TYR A 667 15.52 -5.68 -10.86
C TYR A 667 16.38 -6.26 -11.99
N ALA A 668 16.58 -5.52 -13.07
CA ALA A 668 17.46 -5.93 -14.19
C ALA A 668 18.94 -6.01 -13.75
N LEU A 669 19.43 -5.07 -12.94
CA LEU A 669 20.77 -5.13 -12.37
C LEU A 669 20.98 -6.38 -11.52
N MET A 670 19.98 -6.71 -10.68
CA MET A 670 20.00 -7.93 -9.86
C MET A 670 19.97 -9.20 -10.72
N TYR A 671 19.23 -9.19 -11.84
CA TYR A 671 19.28 -10.26 -12.82
C TYR A 671 20.70 -10.47 -13.36
N LEU A 672 21.38 -9.41 -13.76
CA LEU A 672 22.75 -9.48 -14.29
C LEU A 672 23.74 -10.07 -13.27
N LEU A 673 23.58 -9.73 -11.99
CA LEU A 673 24.44 -10.26 -10.91
C LEU A 673 24.17 -11.75 -10.65
N THR A 674 22.91 -12.16 -10.62
CA THR A 674 22.52 -13.55 -10.32
C THR A 674 22.76 -14.48 -11.51
N SER A 675 22.53 -14.03 -12.73
CA SER A 675 22.75 -14.83 -13.96
C SER A 675 24.22 -15.24 -14.15
N ARG A 676 25.17 -14.37 -13.77
CA ARG A 676 26.61 -14.70 -13.82
C ARG A 676 26.96 -15.92 -12.95
N ARG A 677 26.33 -16.07 -11.79
CA ARG A 677 26.52 -17.25 -10.91
C ARG A 677 25.92 -18.51 -11.50
N TYR A 678 24.70 -18.40 -12.05
CA TYR A 678 24.05 -19.53 -12.73
C TYR A 678 24.92 -20.08 -13.88
N TYR A 679 25.46 -19.21 -14.76
CA TYR A 679 26.34 -19.65 -15.84
C TYR A 679 27.61 -20.34 -15.37
N ARG A 680 28.16 -19.96 -14.22
CA ARG A 680 29.34 -20.61 -13.64
C ARG A 680 29.03 -22.02 -13.16
N ILE A 681 27.79 -22.29 -12.70
CA ILE A 681 27.36 -23.63 -12.24
C ILE A 681 27.08 -24.56 -13.43
N VAL A 682 26.47 -24.03 -14.48
CA VAL A 682 26.07 -24.81 -15.68
C VAL A 682 27.25 -25.11 -16.61
N ARG A 683 28.32 -24.35 -16.54
CA ARG A 683 29.54 -24.52 -17.32
C ARG A 683 30.37 -25.67 -16.78
#